data_9e0fc3dc601124a21be00fe0930443a7
#
_entry.id   9e0fc3dc601124a21be00fe0930443a7
#
_cell.length_a   1.000
_cell.length_b   1.000
_cell.length_c   1.000
_cell.angle_alpha   90.00
_cell.angle_beta   90.00
_cell.angle_gamma   90.00
#
_symmetry.space_group_name_H-M   'P 1'
#
loop_
_entity.id
_entity.type
_entity.pdbx_description
1 polymer ?
#
loop_
_entity_poly.entity_id
_entity_poly.type
_entity_poly.pdbx_seq_one_letter_code
_entity_poly.pdbx_strand_id
1 'polypeptide(L)'
;MSRASILTNAAELAPGRPYPERSEEELAWHDRTAEYLLSHLVRPLRDRLRDPARRLQVMVELAGRHERRLAAAGDAELVALARGMRARLRRGGFAPELVGECFALVREAASRTLGKRHYPPQLMGGWALLQGKLVEMATGEGKTFAATLPACTVALAGYPVHVITVNDYLAGRDAEEMGPLYRFLGLSVGVVVQGMQRLERREAYARSVTYCCNKELAFDYLRDRAALARRASRLHLALEGLRGEATRDAELVLRGLHYGIVDEADSVFIDEARTPLILSATTRAVDERDQCAQALELAGRLEMGRDFALDLAERSVTLTSAGKTKVAAYAAGLEGVWTSVRASEELATQALSALILFRRDEHYVVSEGKVQIVDESTGRVMPDRSWERGLHQLIEAKEGCELSERRETLARLTYQRLFRRYLRLAGMTGTAKEVAREIASVYRLDVVRVPLHRPLARVDRGARHFATLAEKWRAVADSVEREARGEGRPVLIGTRSVRASEELSAVLAQRGIEHALLNAKQDQAEADVIALAGEAGRVTVATNMAGRGTDIRLGAGVVERGGLHVILTEYHDSRRIDRQLFGRCGRQGDAGSCEAIVSLEDDTFAVYAPRAVRLVARLRANRRSLPGGIYAGLRVLAQFAAEQRSAYARVQNLKLDQRLEEVLAFSGRGE
;
A
#
# COMPACT_ATOMS: atom_id res chain seq x y z
N MET A 1 -15.08 -27.59 -12.97
CA MET A 1 -13.99 -27.09 -13.83
C MET A 1 -12.77 -26.76 -12.99
N SER A 2 -11.59 -27.27 -13.34
CA SER A 2 -10.35 -27.06 -12.60
C SER A 2 -10.00 -25.57 -12.63
N ARG A 3 -9.65 -24.95 -11.47
CA ARG A 3 -9.22 -23.54 -11.39
C ARG A 3 -7.98 -23.21 -12.25
N ALA A 4 -7.26 -24.21 -12.74
CA ALA A 4 -6.17 -24.06 -13.71
C ALA A 4 -6.67 -23.66 -15.11
N SER A 5 -7.92 -24.04 -15.47
CA SER A 5 -8.50 -23.64 -16.74
C SER A 5 -8.76 -22.14 -16.85
N ILE A 6 -8.86 -21.41 -15.72
CA ILE A 6 -9.08 -19.96 -15.74
C ILE A 6 -7.86 -19.20 -16.27
N LEU A 7 -6.63 -19.67 -15.98
CA LEU A 7 -5.42 -19.04 -16.52
C LEU A 7 -5.24 -19.32 -18.03
N THR A 8 -5.71 -20.48 -18.52
CA THR A 8 -5.59 -20.84 -19.93
C THR A 8 -6.79 -20.35 -20.76
N ASN A 9 -8.00 -20.52 -20.29
CA ASN A 9 -9.20 -20.24 -21.10
C ASN A 9 -9.58 -18.77 -21.19
N ALA A 10 -9.30 -17.94 -20.16
CA ALA A 10 -9.64 -16.53 -20.20
C ALA A 10 -8.74 -15.74 -21.16
N ALA A 11 -7.46 -16.15 -21.31
CA ALA A 11 -6.52 -15.51 -22.22
C ALA A 11 -6.83 -15.81 -23.69
N GLU A 12 -7.39 -17.02 -23.98
CA GLU A 12 -7.72 -17.46 -25.34
C GLU A 12 -9.15 -17.05 -25.77
N LEU A 13 -10.05 -16.88 -24.81
CA LEU A 13 -11.49 -16.61 -25.06
C LEU A 13 -11.89 -15.14 -25.02
N ALA A 14 -10.94 -14.21 -24.83
CA ALA A 14 -11.19 -12.77 -24.91
C ALA A 14 -10.56 -12.15 -26.20
N PRO A 15 -11.04 -12.50 -27.39
CA PRO A 15 -10.42 -12.09 -28.66
C PRO A 15 -10.49 -10.57 -28.89
N GLY A 16 -11.35 -9.85 -28.16
CA GLY A 16 -11.47 -8.40 -28.27
C GLY A 16 -10.46 -7.61 -27.47
N ARG A 17 -9.68 -8.22 -26.57
CA ARG A 17 -8.76 -7.49 -25.69
C ARG A 17 -7.33 -7.50 -26.16
N PRO A 18 -6.58 -6.40 -26.00
CA PRO A 18 -5.20 -6.28 -26.47
C PRO A 18 -4.26 -7.25 -25.75
N TYR A 19 -4.49 -7.50 -24.46
CA TYR A 19 -3.76 -8.49 -23.67
C TYR A 19 -4.67 -9.18 -22.64
N PRO A 20 -4.26 -10.35 -22.08
CA PRO A 20 -5.06 -11.09 -21.12
C PRO A 20 -5.30 -10.32 -19.83
N GLU A 21 -6.56 -10.11 -19.52
CA GLU A 21 -7.02 -9.53 -18.26
C GLU A 21 -8.46 -10.00 -17.98
N ARG A 22 -8.88 -9.94 -16.73
CA ARG A 22 -10.26 -10.25 -16.34
C ARG A 22 -11.17 -9.09 -16.72
N SER A 23 -12.35 -9.40 -17.30
CA SER A 23 -13.40 -8.40 -17.47
C SER A 23 -13.96 -7.97 -16.12
N GLU A 24 -14.27 -6.70 -16.01
CA GLU A 24 -15.07 -6.20 -14.92
C GLU A 24 -16.53 -6.55 -15.20
N GLU A 25 -17.02 -7.60 -14.54
CA GLU A 25 -18.44 -7.96 -14.60
C GLU A 25 -19.19 -7.16 -13.55
N GLU A 26 -20.20 -6.41 -13.96
CA GLU A 26 -21.16 -5.85 -13.04
C GLU A 26 -21.98 -6.97 -12.44
N LEU A 27 -21.84 -7.16 -11.13
CA LEU A 27 -22.68 -8.10 -10.41
C LEU A 27 -24.11 -7.62 -10.41
N ALA A 28 -25.04 -8.46 -10.87
CA ALA A 28 -26.45 -8.22 -10.70
C ALA A 28 -26.79 -8.07 -9.20
N TRP A 29 -27.90 -7.42 -8.88
CA TRP A 29 -28.26 -7.14 -7.48
C TRP A 29 -28.37 -8.41 -6.61
N HIS A 30 -28.84 -9.52 -7.18
CA HIS A 30 -28.94 -10.81 -6.50
C HIS A 30 -27.55 -11.42 -6.25
N ASP A 31 -26.59 -11.25 -7.14
CA ASP A 31 -25.21 -11.71 -6.93
C ASP A 31 -24.51 -10.86 -5.85
N ARG A 32 -24.77 -9.54 -5.79
CA ARG A 32 -24.28 -8.66 -4.72
C ARG A 32 -24.81 -9.10 -3.35
N THR A 33 -26.11 -9.44 -3.27
CA THR A 33 -26.70 -9.93 -2.02
C THR A 33 -26.19 -11.30 -1.63
N ALA A 34 -26.02 -12.21 -2.59
CA ALA A 34 -25.43 -13.54 -2.35
C ALA A 34 -23.97 -13.42 -1.89
N GLU A 35 -23.17 -12.58 -2.51
CA GLU A 35 -21.78 -12.34 -2.12
C GLU A 35 -21.68 -11.68 -0.73
N TYR A 36 -22.58 -10.76 -0.40
CA TYR A 36 -22.70 -10.19 0.94
C TYR A 36 -23.00 -11.26 1.99
N LEU A 37 -24.00 -12.11 1.76
CA LEU A 37 -24.36 -13.21 2.68
C LEU A 37 -23.21 -14.23 2.80
N LEU A 38 -22.59 -14.59 1.70
CA LEU A 38 -21.44 -15.50 1.68
C LEU A 38 -20.27 -14.93 2.48
N SER A 39 -19.95 -13.67 2.32
CA SER A 39 -18.81 -13.03 2.98
C SER A 39 -19.04 -12.77 4.48
N HIS A 40 -20.27 -12.44 4.89
CA HIS A 40 -20.59 -12.04 6.26
C HIS A 40 -21.08 -13.17 7.16
N LEU A 41 -21.73 -14.21 6.59
CA LEU A 41 -22.32 -15.31 7.35
C LEU A 41 -21.65 -16.64 7.08
N VAL A 42 -21.54 -17.04 5.80
CA VAL A 42 -21.11 -18.40 5.45
C VAL A 42 -19.61 -18.59 5.64
N ARG A 43 -18.79 -17.65 5.17
CA ARG A 43 -17.32 -17.75 5.29
C ARG A 43 -16.84 -17.76 6.75
N PRO A 44 -17.25 -16.84 7.64
CA PRO A 44 -16.83 -16.89 9.05
C PRO A 44 -17.27 -18.17 9.77
N LEU A 45 -18.45 -18.69 9.44
CA LEU A 45 -18.95 -19.95 10.02
C LEU A 45 -18.13 -21.14 9.51
N ARG A 46 -17.87 -21.20 8.20
CA ARG A 46 -17.04 -22.24 7.57
C ARG A 46 -15.62 -22.25 8.14
N ASP A 47 -15.01 -21.07 8.34
CA ASP A 47 -13.63 -20.93 8.80
C ASP A 47 -13.51 -21.24 10.31
N ARG A 48 -14.60 -21.09 11.08
CA ARG A 48 -14.68 -21.60 12.47
C ARG A 48 -14.80 -23.13 12.55
N LEU A 49 -15.51 -23.74 11.59
CA LEU A 49 -15.77 -25.18 11.58
C LEU A 49 -14.64 -25.98 10.92
N ARG A 50 -13.84 -25.36 10.07
CA ARG A 50 -12.80 -26.01 9.28
C ARG A 50 -11.53 -25.16 9.35
N ASP A 51 -10.53 -25.64 10.08
CA ASP A 51 -9.23 -24.98 10.14
C ASP A 51 -8.60 -24.90 8.73
N PRO A 52 -8.51 -23.71 8.13
CA PRO A 52 -7.94 -23.56 6.79
C PRO A 52 -6.45 -23.96 6.73
N ALA A 53 -5.72 -23.85 7.84
CA ALA A 53 -4.29 -24.17 7.92
C ALA A 53 -4.04 -25.67 7.74
N ARG A 54 -4.90 -26.53 8.29
CA ARG A 54 -4.80 -28.00 8.10
C ARG A 54 -4.87 -28.41 6.63
N ARG A 55 -5.68 -27.74 5.82
CA ARG A 55 -5.77 -28.03 4.38
C ARG A 55 -4.52 -27.64 3.61
N LEU A 56 -3.77 -26.66 4.12
CA LEU A 56 -2.51 -26.23 3.52
C LEU A 56 -1.36 -27.16 3.90
N GLN A 57 -1.46 -27.89 5.01
CA GLN A 57 -0.44 -28.84 5.49
C GLN A 57 -0.17 -29.97 4.50
N VAL A 58 -1.18 -30.35 3.71
CA VAL A 58 -1.03 -31.34 2.62
C VAL A 58 0.12 -30.99 1.69
N MET A 59 0.38 -29.70 1.44
CA MET A 59 1.48 -29.30 0.55
C MET A 59 2.85 -29.60 1.16
N VAL A 60 2.98 -29.54 2.47
CA VAL A 60 4.24 -29.90 3.18
C VAL A 60 4.54 -31.39 2.97
N GLU A 61 3.52 -32.22 3.09
CA GLU A 61 3.65 -33.68 2.91
C GLU A 61 3.96 -34.04 1.44
N LEU A 62 3.24 -33.41 0.49
CA LEU A 62 3.46 -33.63 -0.94
C LEU A 62 4.86 -33.20 -1.38
N ALA A 63 5.34 -32.04 -0.94
CA ALA A 63 6.70 -31.60 -1.22
C ALA A 63 7.74 -32.53 -0.56
N GLY A 64 7.48 -32.96 0.67
CA GLY A 64 8.36 -33.86 1.42
C GLY A 64 8.64 -35.21 0.72
N ARG A 65 7.68 -35.73 -0.05
CA ARG A 65 7.83 -36.98 -0.81
C ARG A 65 8.96 -36.94 -1.83
N HIS A 66 9.28 -35.76 -2.37
CA HIS A 66 10.26 -35.60 -3.43
C HIS A 66 11.63 -35.16 -2.91
N GLU A 67 11.78 -34.77 -1.66
CA GLU A 67 12.99 -34.15 -1.10
C GLU A 67 14.22 -35.03 -1.26
N ARG A 68 14.16 -36.31 -0.87
CA ARG A 68 15.33 -37.21 -0.93
C ARG A 68 15.85 -37.38 -2.37
N ARG A 69 14.93 -37.55 -3.32
CA ARG A 69 15.27 -37.69 -4.75
C ARG A 69 15.96 -36.44 -5.28
N LEU A 70 15.38 -35.26 -5.00
CA LEU A 70 15.90 -34.00 -5.52
C LEU A 70 17.21 -33.56 -4.84
N ALA A 71 17.39 -33.88 -3.56
CA ALA A 71 18.66 -33.62 -2.86
C ALA A 71 19.82 -34.44 -3.41
N ALA A 72 19.56 -35.65 -3.90
CA ALA A 72 20.55 -36.53 -4.54
C ALA A 72 20.81 -36.17 -6.01
N ALA A 73 19.92 -35.42 -6.66
CA ALA A 73 20.04 -35.04 -8.08
C ALA A 73 21.14 -34.01 -8.29
N GLY A 74 21.85 -34.09 -9.42
CA GLY A 74 22.80 -33.04 -9.83
C GLY A 74 22.11 -31.78 -10.35
N ASP A 75 22.85 -30.66 -10.43
CA ASP A 75 22.31 -29.37 -10.90
C ASP A 75 21.74 -29.46 -12.32
N ALA A 76 22.43 -30.17 -13.23
CA ALA A 76 21.97 -30.38 -14.59
C ALA A 76 20.63 -31.14 -14.64
N GLU A 77 20.44 -32.11 -13.74
CA GLU A 77 19.20 -32.88 -13.62
C GLU A 77 18.07 -32.00 -13.08
N LEU A 78 18.32 -31.17 -12.07
CA LEU A 78 17.31 -30.23 -11.55
C LEU A 78 16.87 -29.22 -12.63
N VAL A 79 17.80 -28.70 -13.42
CA VAL A 79 17.49 -27.81 -14.54
C VAL A 79 16.66 -28.51 -15.62
N ALA A 80 17.00 -29.79 -15.94
CA ALA A 80 16.23 -30.59 -16.88
C ALA A 80 14.82 -30.86 -16.37
N LEU A 81 14.64 -31.17 -15.07
CA LEU A 81 13.34 -31.33 -14.42
C LEU A 81 12.53 -30.02 -14.50
N ALA A 82 13.15 -28.87 -14.24
CA ALA A 82 12.51 -27.56 -14.32
C ALA A 82 11.96 -27.29 -15.74
N ARG A 83 12.75 -27.59 -16.78
CA ARG A 83 12.31 -27.47 -18.18
C ARG A 83 11.14 -28.39 -18.50
N GLY A 84 11.14 -29.62 -17.97
CA GLY A 84 10.06 -30.59 -18.15
C GLY A 84 8.74 -30.17 -17.46
N MET A 85 8.82 -29.36 -16.40
CA MET A 85 7.64 -28.91 -15.67
C MET A 85 6.65 -28.11 -16.53
N ARG A 86 7.14 -27.35 -17.52
CA ARG A 86 6.28 -26.52 -18.39
C ARG A 86 5.14 -27.31 -19.04
N ALA A 87 5.47 -28.42 -19.69
CA ALA A 87 4.48 -29.24 -20.39
C ALA A 87 3.54 -29.94 -19.41
N ARG A 88 4.07 -30.36 -18.27
CA ARG A 88 3.30 -31.05 -17.22
C ARG A 88 2.31 -30.10 -16.55
N LEU A 89 2.75 -28.90 -16.15
CA LEU A 89 1.90 -27.88 -15.53
C LEU A 89 0.82 -27.34 -16.48
N ARG A 90 1.13 -27.24 -17.79
CA ARG A 90 0.14 -26.83 -18.79
C ARG A 90 -0.95 -27.86 -19.01
N ARG A 91 -0.60 -29.16 -19.04
CA ARG A 91 -1.57 -30.23 -19.22
C ARG A 91 -2.35 -30.57 -17.95
N GLY A 92 -1.66 -30.70 -16.82
CA GLY A 92 -2.23 -31.10 -15.54
C GLY A 92 -2.76 -29.96 -14.68
N GLY A 93 -2.53 -28.72 -15.08
CA GLY A 93 -2.82 -27.55 -14.28
C GLY A 93 -1.99 -27.53 -12.99
N PHE A 94 -2.50 -26.81 -11.99
CA PHE A 94 -1.88 -26.74 -10.68
C PHE A 94 -2.47 -27.79 -9.72
N ALA A 95 -2.44 -29.07 -10.15
CA ALA A 95 -2.83 -30.20 -9.29
C ALA A 95 -1.89 -30.29 -8.08
N PRO A 96 -2.42 -30.60 -6.87
CA PRO A 96 -1.61 -30.60 -5.65
C PRO A 96 -0.35 -31.45 -5.71
N GLU A 97 -0.42 -32.63 -6.30
CA GLU A 97 0.71 -33.55 -6.44
C GLU A 97 1.83 -32.96 -7.31
N LEU A 98 1.44 -32.38 -8.45
CA LEU A 98 2.39 -31.75 -9.37
C LEU A 98 3.01 -30.48 -8.78
N VAL A 99 2.21 -29.71 -8.06
CA VAL A 99 2.69 -28.52 -7.33
C VAL A 99 3.63 -28.92 -6.20
N GLY A 100 3.33 -30.03 -5.50
CA GLY A 100 4.22 -30.57 -4.45
C GLY A 100 5.61 -30.90 -4.99
N GLU A 101 5.68 -31.56 -6.17
CA GLU A 101 6.97 -31.83 -6.84
C GLU A 101 7.68 -30.52 -7.26
N CYS A 102 6.92 -29.57 -7.82
CA CYS A 102 7.47 -28.27 -8.21
C CYS A 102 7.99 -27.47 -7.00
N PHE A 103 7.27 -27.46 -5.89
CA PHE A 103 7.70 -26.79 -4.67
C PHE A 103 8.95 -27.44 -4.07
N ALA A 104 9.05 -28.77 -4.11
CA ALA A 104 10.24 -29.48 -3.70
C ALA A 104 11.46 -29.11 -4.56
N LEU A 105 11.27 -29.00 -5.89
CA LEU A 105 12.28 -28.56 -6.83
C LEU A 105 12.74 -27.12 -6.53
N VAL A 106 11.81 -26.18 -6.36
CA VAL A 106 12.12 -24.79 -6.02
C VAL A 106 12.84 -24.69 -4.66
N ARG A 107 12.41 -25.48 -3.68
CA ARG A 107 13.01 -25.55 -2.35
C ARG A 107 14.47 -26.05 -2.39
N GLU A 108 14.75 -27.07 -3.18
CA GLU A 108 16.11 -27.57 -3.38
C GLU A 108 16.98 -26.57 -4.12
N ALA A 109 16.47 -25.99 -5.21
CA ALA A 109 17.16 -24.93 -5.97
C ALA A 109 17.49 -23.73 -5.07
N ALA A 110 16.57 -23.31 -4.19
CA ALA A 110 16.80 -22.22 -3.25
C ALA A 110 17.90 -22.57 -2.22
N SER A 111 17.91 -23.80 -1.75
CA SER A 111 18.99 -24.28 -0.84
C SER A 111 20.36 -24.16 -1.48
N ARG A 112 20.50 -24.51 -2.77
CA ARG A 112 21.77 -24.47 -3.49
C ARG A 112 22.21 -23.06 -3.91
N THR A 113 21.25 -22.21 -4.30
CA THR A 113 21.57 -20.89 -4.84
C THR A 113 21.59 -19.78 -3.80
N LEU A 114 20.74 -19.86 -2.80
CA LEU A 114 20.57 -18.83 -1.77
C LEU A 114 21.07 -19.28 -0.38
N GLY A 115 21.45 -20.54 -0.22
CA GLY A 115 21.80 -21.10 1.08
C GLY A 115 20.63 -21.15 2.08
N LYS A 116 19.41 -20.93 1.60
CA LYS A 116 18.18 -20.87 2.41
C LYS A 116 17.19 -21.92 1.95
N ARG A 117 16.55 -22.59 2.90
CA ARG A 117 15.55 -23.63 2.63
C ARG A 117 14.19 -23.21 3.17
N HIS A 118 13.14 -23.33 2.37
CA HIS A 118 11.78 -22.99 2.80
C HIS A 118 11.30 -23.84 3.96
N TYR A 119 10.76 -23.19 4.97
CA TYR A 119 10.14 -23.85 6.14
C TYR A 119 8.70 -24.32 5.83
N PRO A 120 8.12 -25.26 6.61
CA PRO A 120 6.77 -25.73 6.42
C PRO A 120 5.70 -24.61 6.30
N PRO A 121 5.69 -23.56 7.15
CA PRO A 121 4.76 -22.45 7.00
C PRO A 121 4.89 -21.72 5.66
N GLN A 122 6.09 -21.61 5.11
CA GLN A 122 6.31 -20.97 3.81
C GLN A 122 5.77 -21.81 2.64
N LEU A 123 5.88 -23.15 2.72
CA LEU A 123 5.23 -24.06 1.76
C LEU A 123 3.70 -23.92 1.80
N MET A 124 3.14 -23.83 3.01
CA MET A 124 1.70 -23.60 3.20
C MET A 124 1.27 -22.23 2.63
N GLY A 125 2.06 -21.18 2.90
CA GLY A 125 1.84 -19.84 2.36
C GLY A 125 1.93 -19.79 0.84
N GLY A 126 2.96 -20.40 0.27
CA GLY A 126 3.14 -20.53 -1.18
C GLY A 126 1.97 -21.22 -1.87
N TRP A 127 1.46 -22.29 -1.25
CA TRP A 127 0.27 -23.00 -1.76
C TRP A 127 -0.99 -22.14 -1.71
N ALA A 128 -1.21 -21.40 -0.62
CA ALA A 128 -2.33 -20.49 -0.51
C ALA A 128 -2.26 -19.35 -1.53
N LEU A 129 -1.07 -18.77 -1.75
CA LEU A 129 -0.83 -17.77 -2.79
C LEU A 129 -1.14 -18.34 -4.18
N LEU A 130 -0.66 -19.53 -4.52
CA LEU A 130 -0.95 -20.16 -5.81
C LEU A 130 -2.45 -20.39 -6.03
N GLN A 131 -3.23 -20.57 -4.95
CA GLN A 131 -4.68 -20.66 -5.00
C GLN A 131 -5.38 -19.30 -5.19
N GLY A 132 -4.65 -18.19 -5.26
CA GLY A 132 -5.22 -16.84 -5.35
C GLY A 132 -5.86 -16.40 -4.03
N LYS A 133 -5.16 -16.56 -2.91
CA LYS A 133 -5.59 -16.12 -1.59
C LYS A 133 -4.69 -15.04 -1.05
N LEU A 134 -5.18 -14.27 -0.08
CA LEU A 134 -4.36 -13.41 0.73
C LEU A 134 -3.85 -14.18 1.95
N VAL A 135 -2.53 -14.21 2.10
CA VAL A 135 -1.86 -14.97 3.17
C VAL A 135 -1.42 -14.02 4.27
N GLU A 136 -1.93 -14.23 5.49
CA GLU A 136 -1.40 -13.58 6.68
C GLU A 136 -0.25 -14.43 7.24
N MET A 137 0.98 -13.97 7.02
CA MET A 137 2.22 -14.48 7.63
C MET A 137 2.79 -13.38 8.51
N ALA A 138 3.12 -13.70 9.75
CA ALA A 138 3.69 -12.72 10.67
C ALA A 138 4.95 -12.05 10.09
N THR A 139 5.21 -10.82 10.52
CA THR A 139 6.39 -10.07 10.10
C THR A 139 7.66 -10.83 10.50
N GLY A 140 8.61 -10.95 9.57
CA GLY A 140 9.86 -11.70 9.80
C GLY A 140 9.81 -13.19 9.43
N GLU A 141 8.65 -13.77 9.10
CA GLU A 141 8.52 -15.19 8.71
C GLU A 141 8.97 -15.49 7.26
N GLY A 142 9.59 -14.53 6.56
CA GLY A 142 10.13 -14.71 5.21
C GLY A 142 9.06 -14.75 4.12
N LYS A 143 8.14 -13.79 4.11
CA LYS A 143 7.07 -13.63 3.10
C LYS A 143 7.63 -13.60 1.68
N THR A 144 8.61 -12.74 1.41
CA THR A 144 9.25 -12.58 0.10
C THR A 144 9.83 -13.91 -0.40
N PHE A 145 10.45 -14.69 0.50
CA PHE A 145 10.98 -16.00 0.17
C PHE A 145 9.86 -17.03 -0.11
N ALA A 146 8.76 -17.00 0.65
CA ALA A 146 7.61 -17.85 0.40
C ALA A 146 6.95 -17.57 -0.97
N ALA A 147 6.96 -16.31 -1.43
CA ALA A 147 6.41 -15.91 -2.73
C ALA A 147 7.17 -16.52 -3.92
N THR A 148 8.44 -16.92 -3.76
CA THR A 148 9.20 -17.57 -4.84
C THR A 148 8.59 -18.91 -5.25
N LEU A 149 7.95 -19.64 -4.34
CA LEU A 149 7.30 -20.93 -4.63
C LEU A 149 6.21 -20.81 -5.70
N PRO A 150 5.16 -19.99 -5.51
CA PRO A 150 4.13 -19.80 -6.54
C PRO A 150 4.66 -19.05 -7.75
N ALA A 151 5.56 -18.07 -7.58
CA ALA A 151 6.14 -17.33 -8.69
C ALA A 151 6.91 -18.25 -9.65
N CYS A 152 7.80 -19.13 -9.15
CA CYS A 152 8.49 -20.13 -9.95
C CYS A 152 7.50 -21.10 -10.61
N THR A 153 6.49 -21.58 -9.89
CA THR A 153 5.53 -22.56 -10.41
C THR A 153 4.73 -21.99 -11.59
N VAL A 154 4.23 -20.77 -11.47
CA VAL A 154 3.47 -20.10 -12.54
C VAL A 154 4.38 -19.74 -13.72
N ALA A 155 5.60 -19.24 -13.45
CA ALA A 155 6.57 -18.90 -14.47
C ALA A 155 7.06 -20.16 -15.22
N LEU A 156 7.30 -21.28 -14.54
CA LEU A 156 7.63 -22.59 -15.16
C LEU A 156 6.49 -23.10 -16.04
N ALA A 157 5.22 -22.83 -15.69
CA ALA A 157 4.08 -23.10 -16.56
C ALA A 157 4.07 -22.20 -17.82
N GLY A 158 4.91 -21.16 -17.86
CA GLY A 158 5.06 -20.24 -19.00
C GLY A 158 4.09 -19.06 -18.97
N TYR A 159 3.57 -18.68 -17.79
CA TYR A 159 2.78 -17.47 -17.60
C TYR A 159 3.62 -16.38 -16.94
N PRO A 160 3.47 -15.10 -17.35
CA PRO A 160 4.14 -14.00 -16.70
C PRO A 160 3.63 -13.79 -15.28
N VAL A 161 4.55 -13.45 -14.38
CA VAL A 161 4.26 -13.19 -12.96
C VAL A 161 4.71 -11.78 -12.63
N HIS A 162 3.85 -11.02 -11.97
CA HIS A 162 4.20 -9.74 -11.36
C HIS A 162 4.28 -9.92 -9.85
N VAL A 163 5.45 -9.62 -9.27
CA VAL A 163 5.65 -9.51 -7.82
C VAL A 163 5.64 -8.02 -7.50
N ILE A 164 4.60 -7.59 -6.80
CA ILE A 164 4.26 -6.18 -6.62
C ILE A 164 4.56 -5.77 -5.19
N THR A 165 5.40 -4.76 -5.03
CA THR A 165 5.84 -4.21 -3.74
C THR A 165 5.34 -2.78 -3.54
N VAL A 166 5.58 -2.19 -2.37
CA VAL A 166 5.12 -0.83 -2.04
C VAL A 166 6.05 0.28 -2.55
N ASN A 167 7.31 -0.05 -2.90
CA ASN A 167 8.28 0.92 -3.43
C ASN A 167 9.34 0.26 -4.31
N ASP A 168 10.09 1.07 -5.06
CA ASP A 168 11.11 0.65 -6.01
C ASP A 168 12.32 0.01 -5.36
N TYR A 169 12.71 0.49 -4.15
CA TYR A 169 13.82 -0.10 -3.39
C TYR A 169 13.56 -1.58 -3.09
N LEU A 170 12.37 -1.91 -2.59
CA LEU A 170 12.01 -3.30 -2.31
C LEU A 170 11.92 -4.13 -3.60
N ALA A 171 11.39 -3.56 -4.68
CA ALA A 171 11.33 -4.25 -5.97
C ALA A 171 12.74 -4.62 -6.48
N GLY A 172 13.68 -3.69 -6.43
CA GLY A 172 15.06 -3.92 -6.83
C GLY A 172 15.77 -4.93 -5.94
N ARG A 173 15.73 -4.72 -4.62
CA ARG A 173 16.35 -5.61 -3.62
C ARG A 173 15.85 -7.05 -3.74
N ASP A 174 14.53 -7.22 -3.76
CA ASP A 174 13.93 -8.56 -3.78
C ASP A 174 14.20 -9.29 -5.10
N ALA A 175 14.23 -8.57 -6.22
CA ALA A 175 14.63 -9.14 -7.51
C ALA A 175 16.10 -9.57 -7.53
N GLU A 176 17.00 -8.78 -6.94
CA GLU A 176 18.41 -9.10 -6.84
C GLU A 176 18.63 -10.30 -5.92
N GLU A 177 18.04 -10.30 -4.73
CA GLU A 177 18.19 -11.37 -3.72
C GLU A 177 17.62 -12.70 -4.23
N MET A 178 16.44 -12.69 -4.88
CA MET A 178 15.78 -13.91 -5.38
C MET A 178 16.24 -14.31 -6.79
N GLY A 179 16.91 -13.41 -7.52
CA GLY A 179 17.37 -13.61 -8.89
C GLY A 179 18.18 -14.87 -9.15
N PRO A 180 19.16 -15.27 -8.29
CA PRO A 180 19.91 -16.50 -8.46
C PRO A 180 19.03 -17.75 -8.54
N LEU A 181 17.99 -17.84 -7.71
CA LEU A 181 17.02 -18.95 -7.73
C LEU A 181 16.28 -19.04 -9.06
N TYR A 182 15.75 -17.91 -9.55
CA TYR A 182 15.02 -17.88 -10.81
C TYR A 182 15.93 -18.27 -12.00
N ARG A 183 17.12 -17.71 -12.06
CA ARG A 183 18.10 -18.02 -13.13
C ARG A 183 18.51 -19.48 -13.14
N PHE A 184 18.70 -20.09 -11.97
CA PHE A 184 19.01 -21.51 -11.83
C PHE A 184 17.91 -22.39 -12.44
N LEU A 185 16.64 -22.03 -12.27
CA LEU A 185 15.49 -22.73 -12.84
C LEU A 185 15.24 -22.37 -14.32
N GLY A 186 16.10 -21.57 -14.95
CA GLY A 186 15.97 -21.14 -16.34
C GLY A 186 14.90 -20.05 -16.54
N LEU A 187 14.54 -19.33 -15.49
CA LEU A 187 13.57 -18.23 -15.52
C LEU A 187 14.30 -16.89 -15.58
N SER A 188 13.76 -15.95 -16.36
CA SER A 188 14.26 -14.58 -16.45
C SER A 188 13.55 -13.65 -15.46
N VAL A 189 14.30 -12.70 -14.91
CA VAL A 189 13.80 -11.69 -13.96
C VAL A 189 13.92 -10.30 -14.56
N GLY A 190 12.88 -9.50 -14.41
CA GLY A 190 12.85 -8.08 -14.73
C GLY A 190 12.54 -7.25 -13.50
N VAL A 191 12.97 -6.01 -13.49
CA VAL A 191 12.63 -5.01 -12.47
C VAL A 191 12.13 -3.78 -13.17
N VAL A 192 11.03 -3.20 -12.67
CA VAL A 192 10.49 -1.93 -13.15
C VAL A 192 10.53 -0.94 -12.00
N VAL A 193 11.26 0.15 -12.21
CA VAL A 193 11.45 1.25 -11.26
C VAL A 193 11.18 2.59 -11.91
N GLN A 194 11.00 3.62 -11.12
CA GLN A 194 10.82 4.99 -11.59
C GLN A 194 12.02 5.44 -12.46
N GLY A 195 11.77 6.28 -13.45
CA GLY A 195 12.81 6.80 -14.36
C GLY A 195 13.16 5.92 -15.56
N MET A 196 12.77 4.64 -15.60
CA MET A 196 12.99 3.77 -16.75
C MET A 196 12.23 4.24 -17.99
N GLN A 197 12.90 4.16 -19.14
CA GLN A 197 12.29 4.44 -20.44
C GLN A 197 11.30 3.35 -20.86
N ARG A 198 10.38 3.68 -21.75
CA ARG A 198 9.31 2.76 -22.19
C ARG A 198 9.83 1.42 -22.73
N LEU A 199 10.89 1.42 -23.54
CA LEU A 199 11.49 0.20 -24.09
C LEU A 199 12.08 -0.68 -22.99
N GLU A 200 12.79 -0.11 -22.04
CA GLU A 200 13.36 -0.83 -20.89
C GLU A 200 12.27 -1.49 -20.05
N ARG A 201 11.17 -0.76 -19.79
CA ARG A 201 9.99 -1.30 -19.08
C ARG A 201 9.38 -2.47 -19.84
N ARG A 202 9.19 -2.33 -21.16
CA ARG A 202 8.67 -3.40 -22.01
C ARG A 202 9.53 -4.65 -21.95
N GLU A 203 10.86 -4.51 -22.01
CA GLU A 203 11.80 -5.61 -21.84
C GLU A 203 11.72 -6.25 -20.46
N ALA A 204 11.58 -5.45 -19.39
CA ALA A 204 11.42 -5.93 -18.03
C ALA A 204 10.11 -6.73 -17.85
N TYR A 205 8.99 -6.24 -18.38
CA TYR A 205 7.71 -6.98 -18.37
C TYR A 205 7.73 -8.20 -19.31
N ALA A 206 8.64 -8.26 -20.29
CA ALA A 206 8.82 -9.44 -21.12
C ALA A 206 9.48 -10.61 -20.39
N ARG A 207 10.05 -10.42 -19.20
CA ARG A 207 10.66 -11.48 -18.39
C ARG A 207 9.63 -12.43 -17.80
N SER A 208 10.08 -13.58 -17.29
CA SER A 208 9.22 -14.60 -16.68
C SER A 208 8.60 -14.12 -15.38
N VAL A 209 9.40 -13.42 -14.56
CA VAL A 209 8.98 -12.80 -13.30
C VAL A 209 9.41 -11.34 -13.32
N THR A 210 8.50 -10.42 -13.09
CA THR A 210 8.78 -8.99 -13.03
C THR A 210 8.45 -8.45 -11.63
N TYR A 211 9.45 -7.85 -11.01
CA TYR A 211 9.30 -7.10 -9.77
C TYR A 211 9.01 -5.64 -10.10
N CYS A 212 8.00 -5.06 -9.48
CA CYS A 212 7.62 -3.67 -9.70
C CYS A 212 6.92 -3.10 -8.45
N CYS A 213 6.92 -1.78 -8.29
CA CYS A 213 6.05 -1.19 -7.30
C CYS A 213 4.62 -1.03 -7.85
N ASN A 214 3.66 -0.99 -6.93
CA ASN A 214 2.24 -0.86 -7.25
C ASN A 214 1.93 0.40 -8.08
N LYS A 215 2.64 1.50 -7.84
CA LYS A 215 2.47 2.76 -8.56
C LYS A 215 2.93 2.67 -10.01
N GLU A 216 4.15 2.16 -10.22
CA GLU A 216 4.71 2.02 -11.57
C GLU A 216 3.85 1.09 -12.45
N LEU A 217 3.44 -0.05 -11.89
CA LEU A 217 2.52 -0.97 -12.57
C LEU A 217 1.21 -0.28 -12.96
N ALA A 218 0.64 0.50 -12.07
CA ALA A 218 -0.63 1.16 -12.31
C ALA A 218 -0.50 2.28 -13.35
N PHE A 219 0.59 3.05 -13.32
CA PHE A 219 0.84 4.07 -14.34
C PHE A 219 1.17 3.45 -15.71
N ASP A 220 1.89 2.34 -15.76
CA ASP A 220 2.13 1.63 -17.01
C ASP A 220 0.83 1.08 -17.60
N TYR A 221 -0.05 0.55 -16.75
CA TYR A 221 -1.39 0.14 -17.16
C TYR A 221 -2.22 1.32 -17.71
N LEU A 222 -2.20 2.48 -17.04
CA LEU A 222 -2.89 3.68 -17.52
C LEU A 222 -2.32 4.21 -18.83
N ARG A 223 -0.99 4.15 -19.02
CA ARG A 223 -0.34 4.52 -20.29
C ARG A 223 -0.75 3.60 -21.42
N ASP A 224 -0.78 2.29 -21.19
CA ASP A 224 -1.26 1.30 -22.16
C ASP A 224 -2.73 1.57 -22.54
N ARG A 225 -3.58 1.86 -21.55
CA ARG A 225 -4.99 2.21 -21.78
C ARG A 225 -5.12 3.50 -22.59
N ALA A 226 -4.32 4.52 -22.30
CA ALA A 226 -4.30 5.77 -23.07
C ALA A 226 -3.83 5.57 -24.51
N ALA A 227 -2.80 4.73 -24.74
CA ALA A 227 -2.29 4.40 -26.07
C ALA A 227 -3.31 3.61 -26.92
N LEU A 228 -4.08 2.72 -26.27
CA LEU A 228 -5.11 1.93 -26.94
C LEU A 228 -6.31 2.79 -27.39
N ALA A 229 -6.61 3.85 -26.65
CA ALA A 229 -7.71 4.78 -26.94
C ALA A 229 -9.03 4.07 -27.33
N ARG A 230 -9.76 4.60 -28.35
CA ARG A 230 -11.08 4.14 -28.78
C ARG A 230 -11.11 2.81 -29.55
N ARG A 231 -9.96 2.23 -29.92
CA ARG A 231 -9.85 1.03 -30.78
C ARG A 231 -9.04 -0.07 -30.10
N ALA A 232 -9.48 -0.47 -28.93
CA ALA A 232 -8.77 -1.43 -28.09
C ALA A 232 -8.92 -2.91 -28.47
N SER A 233 -9.39 -3.22 -29.70
CA SER A 233 -9.62 -4.62 -30.06
C SER A 233 -8.34 -5.25 -30.63
N ARG A 234 -8.03 -6.49 -30.21
CA ARG A 234 -6.91 -7.27 -30.70
C ARG A 234 -6.90 -7.46 -32.21
N LEU A 235 -8.10 -7.49 -32.82
CA LEU A 235 -8.24 -7.55 -34.27
C LEU A 235 -7.76 -6.26 -34.94
N HIS A 236 -8.09 -5.09 -34.40
CA HIS A 236 -7.59 -3.81 -34.94
C HIS A 236 -6.07 -3.70 -34.83
N LEU A 237 -5.48 -4.09 -33.70
CA LEU A 237 -4.03 -4.09 -33.53
C LEU A 237 -3.34 -5.05 -34.53
N ALA A 238 -3.91 -6.23 -34.78
CA ALA A 238 -3.40 -7.15 -35.76
C ALA A 238 -3.50 -6.62 -37.19
N LEU A 239 -4.58 -5.92 -37.53
CA LEU A 239 -4.78 -5.27 -38.84
C LEU A 239 -3.82 -4.10 -39.04
N GLU A 240 -3.53 -3.30 -38.02
CA GLU A 240 -2.51 -2.25 -38.07
C GLU A 240 -1.12 -2.84 -38.36
N GLY A 241 -0.77 -3.95 -37.70
CA GLY A 241 0.49 -4.69 -37.95
C GLY A 241 0.61 -5.19 -39.39
N LEU A 242 -0.50 -5.66 -39.98
CA LEU A 242 -0.52 -6.12 -41.36
C LEU A 242 -0.37 -4.98 -42.40
N ARG A 243 -0.78 -3.75 -42.05
CA ARG A 243 -0.66 -2.55 -42.89
C ARG A 243 0.73 -1.93 -42.86
N GLY A 244 1.65 -2.40 -42.02
CA GLY A 244 3.00 -1.85 -41.91
C GLY A 244 3.10 -0.47 -41.27
N GLU A 245 2.00 0.02 -40.65
CA GLU A 245 1.99 1.27 -39.89
C GLU A 245 2.65 1.07 -38.52
N ALA A 246 3.17 2.13 -37.90
CA ALA A 246 3.68 2.07 -36.52
C ALA A 246 2.53 1.58 -35.61
N THR A 247 2.63 0.31 -35.21
CA THR A 247 1.53 -0.36 -34.49
C THR A 247 1.47 0.11 -33.06
N ARG A 248 0.27 0.45 -32.60
CA ARG A 248 0.00 0.73 -31.17
C ARG A 248 0.41 -0.45 -30.26
N ASP A 249 0.46 -1.68 -30.80
CA ASP A 249 1.01 -2.83 -30.08
C ASP A 249 2.48 -2.61 -29.68
N ALA A 250 3.27 -1.90 -30.51
CA ALA A 250 4.63 -1.51 -30.16
C ALA A 250 4.68 -0.47 -29.02
N GLU A 251 3.58 0.22 -28.75
CA GLU A 251 3.47 1.18 -27.68
C GLU A 251 3.11 0.53 -26.32
N LEU A 252 2.56 -0.67 -26.33
CA LEU A 252 2.19 -1.37 -25.11
C LEU A 252 3.40 -1.85 -24.33
N VAL A 253 3.36 -1.64 -23.05
CA VAL A 253 4.42 -2.02 -22.10
C VAL A 253 4.11 -3.37 -21.46
N LEU A 254 2.86 -3.57 -21.01
CA LEU A 254 2.40 -4.77 -20.32
C LEU A 254 2.06 -5.90 -21.30
N ARG A 255 2.31 -7.15 -20.89
CA ARG A 255 1.91 -8.37 -21.64
C ARG A 255 0.60 -8.97 -21.16
N GLY A 256 -0.09 -8.31 -20.26
CA GLY A 256 -1.31 -8.79 -19.61
C GLY A 256 -1.17 -8.92 -18.11
N LEU A 257 -2.31 -9.03 -17.45
CA LEU A 257 -2.43 -9.15 -16.00
C LEU A 257 -2.72 -10.61 -15.62
N HIS A 258 -1.73 -11.51 -15.83
CA HIS A 258 -1.93 -12.94 -15.62
C HIS A 258 -1.96 -13.33 -14.15
N TYR A 259 -0.81 -13.20 -13.47
CA TYR A 259 -0.69 -13.57 -12.06
C TYR A 259 0.05 -12.49 -11.31
N GLY A 260 -0.63 -11.90 -10.33
CA GLY A 260 -0.08 -10.88 -9.45
C GLY A 260 0.07 -11.41 -8.02
N ILE A 261 1.25 -11.25 -7.45
CA ILE A 261 1.53 -11.48 -6.03
C ILE A 261 1.85 -10.12 -5.42
N VAL A 262 0.99 -9.64 -4.52
CA VAL A 262 1.16 -8.36 -3.85
C VAL A 262 1.81 -8.58 -2.49
N ASP A 263 3.03 -8.08 -2.30
CA ASP A 263 3.68 -8.03 -0.98
C ASP A 263 3.21 -6.80 -0.21
N GLU A 264 3.17 -6.90 1.11
CA GLU A 264 2.56 -5.91 1.99
C GLU A 264 1.15 -5.51 1.50
N ALA A 265 0.34 -6.53 1.14
CA ALA A 265 -0.94 -6.37 0.46
C ALA A 265 -1.95 -5.50 1.22
N ASP A 266 -1.86 -5.43 2.53
CA ASP A 266 -2.70 -4.55 3.34
C ASP A 266 -2.38 -3.06 3.13
N SER A 267 -1.12 -2.70 2.84
CA SER A 267 -0.79 -1.35 2.40
C SER A 267 -1.41 -1.01 1.07
N VAL A 268 -1.15 -1.87 0.08
CA VAL A 268 -1.56 -1.62 -1.30
C VAL A 268 -3.08 -1.62 -1.44
N PHE A 269 -3.76 -2.60 -0.82
CA PHE A 269 -5.21 -2.77 -0.97
C PHE A 269 -6.04 -1.86 -0.07
N ILE A 270 -5.49 -1.38 1.04
CA ILE A 270 -6.24 -0.62 2.04
C ILE A 270 -5.68 0.80 2.18
N ASP A 271 -4.39 0.95 2.52
CA ASP A 271 -3.85 2.26 2.87
C ASP A 271 -3.69 3.16 1.64
N GLU A 272 -3.09 2.65 0.57
CA GLU A 272 -2.90 3.39 -0.68
C GLU A 272 -4.16 3.45 -1.56
N ALA A 273 -5.10 2.54 -1.36
CA ALA A 273 -6.36 2.50 -2.10
C ALA A 273 -7.36 3.62 -1.72
N ARG A 274 -6.96 4.53 -0.85
CA ARG A 274 -7.76 5.74 -0.48
C ARG A 274 -7.78 6.79 -1.57
N THR A 275 -6.77 6.83 -2.43
CA THR A 275 -6.64 7.82 -3.51
C THR A 275 -6.60 7.11 -4.86
N PRO A 276 -7.29 7.61 -5.88
CA PRO A 276 -7.18 7.08 -7.23
C PRO A 276 -5.84 7.48 -7.86
N LEU A 277 -5.43 6.71 -8.84
CA LEU A 277 -4.30 7.03 -9.70
C LEU A 277 -4.79 7.84 -10.88
N ILE A 278 -4.10 8.92 -11.21
CA ILE A 278 -4.48 9.85 -12.24
C ILE A 278 -3.29 10.05 -13.18
N LEU A 279 -3.49 9.73 -14.44
CA LEU A 279 -2.56 10.07 -15.49
C LEU A 279 -2.99 11.41 -16.09
N SER A 280 -2.13 12.41 -16.01
CA SER A 280 -2.39 13.75 -16.53
C SER A 280 -1.43 14.09 -17.67
N ALA A 281 -1.92 14.80 -18.66
CA ALA A 281 -1.08 15.52 -19.61
C ALA A 281 -0.96 16.98 -19.20
N THR A 282 0.17 17.56 -19.48
CA THR A 282 0.41 18.99 -19.29
C THR A 282 -0.12 19.78 -20.47
N THR A 283 -0.99 20.75 -20.19
CA THR A 283 -1.51 21.69 -21.17
C THR A 283 -0.97 23.09 -20.81
N ARG A 284 -0.34 23.76 -21.75
CA ARG A 284 0.07 25.15 -21.57
C ARG A 284 -1.15 26.06 -21.66
N ALA A 285 -1.50 26.73 -20.59
CA ALA A 285 -2.48 27.81 -20.61
C ALA A 285 -1.80 29.16 -20.41
N VAL A 286 -2.05 30.07 -21.31
CA VAL A 286 -1.31 31.35 -21.44
C VAL A 286 -1.66 32.39 -20.37
N ASP A 287 -2.85 32.27 -19.69
CA ASP A 287 -3.39 33.32 -18.79
C ASP A 287 -3.70 32.87 -17.36
N GLU A 288 -3.11 31.78 -16.85
CA GLU A 288 -3.55 31.22 -15.56
C GLU A 288 -3.07 32.03 -14.33
N ARG A 289 -1.97 32.78 -14.45
CA ARG A 289 -1.41 33.52 -13.31
C ARG A 289 -2.33 34.62 -12.84
N ASP A 290 -2.87 35.39 -13.77
CA ASP A 290 -3.79 36.48 -13.48
C ASP A 290 -5.13 35.94 -12.95
N GLN A 291 -5.61 34.82 -13.48
CA GLN A 291 -6.82 34.16 -13.00
C GLN A 291 -6.69 33.63 -11.58
N CYS A 292 -5.54 33.03 -11.24
CA CYS A 292 -5.25 32.58 -9.86
C CYS A 292 -5.15 33.75 -8.90
N ALA A 293 -4.47 34.83 -9.29
CA ALA A 293 -4.35 36.03 -8.46
C ALA A 293 -5.74 36.68 -8.21
N GLN A 294 -6.57 36.83 -9.23
CA GLN A 294 -7.94 37.34 -9.12
C GLN A 294 -8.79 36.46 -8.21
N ALA A 295 -8.68 35.12 -8.33
CA ALA A 295 -9.43 34.17 -7.50
C ALA A 295 -9.03 34.24 -6.02
N LEU A 296 -7.73 34.37 -5.72
CA LEU A 296 -7.23 34.53 -4.36
C LEU A 296 -7.65 35.87 -3.76
N GLU A 297 -7.63 36.95 -4.57
CA GLU A 297 -8.11 38.25 -4.16
C GLU A 297 -9.62 38.21 -3.81
N LEU A 298 -10.45 37.61 -4.70
CA LEU A 298 -11.88 37.43 -4.44
C LEU A 298 -12.10 36.60 -3.16
N ALA A 299 -11.40 35.48 -3.02
CA ALA A 299 -11.53 34.60 -1.86
C ALA A 299 -11.18 35.32 -0.55
N GLY A 300 -10.18 36.23 -0.55
CA GLY A 300 -9.84 37.07 0.60
C GLY A 300 -10.92 38.08 0.99
N ARG A 301 -11.87 38.39 0.10
CA ARG A 301 -13.00 39.32 0.35
C ARG A 301 -14.29 38.61 0.81
N LEU A 302 -14.32 37.27 0.81
CA LEU A 302 -15.48 36.48 1.21
C LEU A 302 -15.45 36.20 2.72
N GLU A 303 -16.61 36.27 3.39
CA GLU A 303 -16.75 36.13 4.84
C GLU A 303 -17.32 34.75 5.21
N MET A 304 -16.65 34.07 6.13
CA MET A 304 -17.09 32.77 6.66
C MET A 304 -18.45 32.93 7.40
N GLY A 305 -19.34 31.98 7.17
CA GLY A 305 -20.70 31.96 7.77
C GLY A 305 -21.73 32.77 6.99
N ARG A 306 -21.31 33.81 6.23
CA ARG A 306 -22.17 34.60 5.37
C ARG A 306 -22.08 34.17 3.91
N ASP A 307 -20.88 34.17 3.35
CA ASP A 307 -20.62 33.95 1.93
C ASP A 307 -20.24 32.50 1.65
N PHE A 308 -19.63 31.81 2.62
CA PHE A 308 -19.32 30.37 2.52
C PHE A 308 -19.43 29.66 3.88
N ALA A 309 -19.68 28.36 3.82
CA ALA A 309 -19.64 27.44 4.96
C ALA A 309 -18.41 26.57 4.87
N LEU A 310 -17.76 26.32 6.04
CA LEU A 310 -16.58 25.49 6.18
C LEU A 310 -16.95 24.22 6.95
N ASP A 311 -16.71 23.06 6.36
CA ASP A 311 -16.77 21.77 7.04
C ASP A 311 -15.34 21.25 7.26
N LEU A 312 -14.85 21.37 8.49
CA LEU A 312 -13.53 20.89 8.87
C LEU A 312 -13.43 19.37 8.91
N ALA A 313 -14.57 18.68 9.13
CA ALA A 313 -14.59 17.23 9.20
C ALA A 313 -14.46 16.60 7.81
N GLU A 314 -15.11 17.21 6.81
CA GLU A 314 -15.03 16.78 5.41
C GLU A 314 -13.97 17.55 4.61
N ARG A 315 -13.29 18.53 5.24
CA ARG A 315 -12.31 19.42 4.58
C ARG A 315 -12.88 20.03 3.32
N SER A 316 -14.07 20.58 3.42
CA SER A 316 -14.75 21.15 2.27
C SER A 316 -15.24 22.57 2.55
N VAL A 317 -15.22 23.38 1.48
CA VAL A 317 -15.79 24.73 1.47
C VAL A 317 -17.00 24.73 0.53
N THR A 318 -18.10 25.31 0.98
CA THR A 318 -19.31 25.43 0.16
C THR A 318 -19.77 26.88 0.12
N LEU A 319 -19.93 27.46 -1.08
CA LEU A 319 -20.47 28.79 -1.25
C LEU A 319 -21.96 28.84 -0.92
N THR A 320 -22.37 29.83 -0.14
CA THR A 320 -23.79 30.15 0.10
C THR A 320 -24.39 30.89 -1.11
N SER A 321 -25.72 31.10 -1.10
CA SER A 321 -26.36 31.93 -2.14
C SER A 321 -25.80 33.35 -2.19
N ALA A 322 -25.46 33.93 -1.02
CA ALA A 322 -24.83 35.25 -0.91
C ALA A 322 -23.42 35.26 -1.52
N GLY A 323 -22.63 34.22 -1.24
CA GLY A 323 -21.31 34.06 -1.82
C GLY A 323 -21.35 33.91 -3.34
N LYS A 324 -22.26 33.10 -3.87
CA LYS A 324 -22.46 32.95 -5.32
C LYS A 324 -22.82 34.27 -6.01
N THR A 325 -23.67 35.09 -5.37
CA THR A 325 -24.01 36.43 -5.90
C THR A 325 -22.78 37.33 -5.92
N LYS A 326 -21.91 37.30 -4.88
CA LYS A 326 -20.66 38.08 -4.88
C LYS A 326 -19.66 37.59 -5.93
N VAL A 327 -19.55 36.27 -6.13
CA VAL A 327 -18.72 35.70 -7.20
C VAL A 327 -19.20 36.15 -8.57
N ALA A 328 -20.53 36.10 -8.84
CA ALA A 328 -21.10 36.53 -10.08
C ALA A 328 -20.88 38.04 -10.31
N ALA A 329 -21.02 38.88 -9.27
CA ALA A 329 -20.77 40.30 -9.36
C ALA A 329 -19.27 40.62 -9.65
N TYR A 330 -18.35 39.88 -9.07
CA TYR A 330 -16.92 40.05 -9.35
C TYR A 330 -16.55 39.57 -10.76
N ALA A 331 -17.16 38.48 -11.22
CA ALA A 331 -16.94 37.92 -12.54
C ALA A 331 -17.49 38.82 -13.68
N ALA A 332 -18.40 39.74 -13.38
CA ALA A 332 -18.98 40.65 -14.35
C ALA A 332 -17.92 41.58 -14.94
N GLY A 333 -17.65 41.44 -16.23
CA GLY A 333 -16.65 42.22 -16.97
C GLY A 333 -15.24 41.56 -17.05
N LEU A 334 -15.07 40.35 -16.50
CA LEU A 334 -13.86 39.56 -16.66
C LEU A 334 -14.04 38.52 -17.80
N GLU A 335 -12.92 38.17 -18.45
CA GLU A 335 -12.87 37.19 -19.54
C GLU A 335 -12.40 35.82 -19.08
N GLY A 336 -12.40 34.85 -20.01
CA GLY A 336 -11.88 33.52 -19.77
C GLY A 336 -12.76 32.68 -18.84
N VAL A 337 -12.19 32.08 -17.77
CA VAL A 337 -12.90 31.21 -16.84
C VAL A 337 -14.07 31.90 -16.13
N TRP A 338 -14.01 33.22 -15.99
CA TRP A 338 -15.03 34.04 -15.31
C TRP A 338 -16.34 34.17 -16.09
N THR A 339 -16.37 33.91 -17.41
CA THR A 339 -17.57 33.95 -18.23
C THR A 339 -18.54 32.82 -17.94
N SER A 340 -18.09 31.73 -17.33
CA SER A 340 -18.92 30.59 -16.94
C SER A 340 -19.22 30.61 -15.44
N VAL A 341 -20.50 30.71 -15.09
CA VAL A 341 -20.98 30.73 -13.70
C VAL A 341 -20.46 29.54 -12.91
N ARG A 342 -20.49 28.34 -13.48
CA ARG A 342 -20.01 27.12 -12.82
C ARG A 342 -18.49 27.12 -12.60
N ALA A 343 -17.77 27.59 -13.62
CA ALA A 343 -16.28 27.60 -13.52
C ALA A 343 -15.81 28.69 -12.55
N SER A 344 -16.46 29.86 -12.51
CA SER A 344 -16.13 30.92 -11.54
C SER A 344 -16.47 30.55 -10.11
N GLU A 345 -17.61 29.88 -9.85
CA GLU A 345 -17.96 29.33 -8.54
C GLU A 345 -16.94 28.25 -8.07
N GLU A 346 -16.53 27.36 -8.98
CA GLU A 346 -15.54 26.33 -8.68
C GLU A 346 -14.17 26.94 -8.38
N LEU A 347 -13.71 27.89 -9.19
CA LEU A 347 -12.44 28.59 -8.98
C LEU A 347 -12.40 29.33 -7.63
N ALA A 348 -13.48 30.05 -7.29
CA ALA A 348 -13.61 30.74 -6.00
C ALA A 348 -13.60 29.75 -4.82
N THR A 349 -14.27 28.60 -4.96
CA THR A 349 -14.28 27.54 -3.95
C THR A 349 -12.87 26.93 -3.75
N GLN A 350 -12.13 26.70 -4.82
CA GLN A 350 -10.74 26.22 -4.75
C GLN A 350 -9.81 27.27 -4.14
N ALA A 351 -9.99 28.55 -4.45
CA ALA A 351 -9.20 29.63 -3.85
C ALA A 351 -9.44 29.74 -2.34
N LEU A 352 -10.69 29.65 -1.89
CA LEU A 352 -11.02 29.56 -0.46
C LEU A 352 -10.37 28.35 0.20
N SER A 353 -10.42 27.19 -0.46
CA SER A 353 -9.77 25.98 0.02
C SER A 353 -8.26 26.17 0.17
N ALA A 354 -7.59 26.75 -0.83
CA ALA A 354 -6.16 27.05 -0.80
C ALA A 354 -5.76 27.96 0.36
N LEU A 355 -6.60 28.98 0.68
CA LEU A 355 -6.32 29.92 1.77
C LEU A 355 -6.57 29.33 3.15
N ILE A 356 -7.64 28.53 3.31
CA ILE A 356 -8.15 28.14 4.63
C ILE A 356 -7.74 26.73 5.03
N LEU A 357 -7.83 25.77 4.09
CA LEU A 357 -7.64 24.35 4.37
C LEU A 357 -6.22 23.86 4.20
N PHE A 358 -5.45 24.51 3.31
CA PHE A 358 -4.09 24.06 3.00
C PHE A 358 -3.04 24.97 3.62
N ARG A 359 -2.27 24.41 4.56
CA ARG A 359 -1.25 25.12 5.34
C ARG A 359 0.15 24.64 4.95
N ARG A 360 1.06 25.59 4.86
CA ARG A 360 2.49 25.32 4.68
C ARG A 360 3.05 24.53 5.86
N ASP A 361 4.00 23.67 5.60
CA ASP A 361 4.69 22.78 6.56
C ASP A 361 3.78 21.71 7.23
N GLU A 362 2.50 21.70 6.88
CA GLU A 362 1.52 20.68 7.31
C GLU A 362 1.03 19.84 6.13
N HIS A 363 0.59 20.48 5.06
CA HIS A 363 0.02 19.84 3.87
C HIS A 363 0.96 19.90 2.66
N TYR A 364 1.86 20.86 2.65
CA TYR A 364 2.87 21.07 1.61
C TYR A 364 4.09 21.79 2.14
N VAL A 365 5.21 21.62 1.44
CA VAL A 365 6.44 22.37 1.66
C VAL A 365 6.79 23.13 0.38
N VAL A 366 7.51 24.25 0.54
CA VAL A 366 8.10 24.97 -0.60
C VAL A 366 9.58 24.62 -0.64
N SER A 367 10.01 23.94 -1.71
CA SER A 367 11.40 23.56 -1.94
C SER A 367 11.79 23.93 -3.36
N GLU A 368 12.95 24.59 -3.50
CA GLU A 368 13.48 25.05 -4.81
C GLU A 368 12.48 25.88 -5.63
N GLY A 369 11.68 26.71 -4.97
CA GLY A 369 10.68 27.56 -5.61
C GLY A 369 9.42 26.83 -6.12
N LYS A 370 9.23 25.57 -5.72
CA LYS A 370 8.08 24.72 -6.08
C LYS A 370 7.32 24.27 -4.85
N VAL A 371 6.00 24.21 -4.98
CA VAL A 371 5.12 23.59 -3.98
C VAL A 371 5.18 22.08 -4.11
N GLN A 372 5.46 21.37 -3.04
CA GLN A 372 5.50 19.92 -2.99
C GLN A 372 4.54 19.41 -1.92
N ILE A 373 3.67 18.47 -2.28
CA ILE A 373 2.67 17.90 -1.36
C ILE A 373 3.35 17.05 -0.30
N VAL A 374 2.91 17.17 0.95
CA VAL A 374 3.25 16.26 2.03
C VAL A 374 2.09 15.29 2.25
N ASP A 375 2.36 14.01 2.20
CA ASP A 375 1.37 12.99 2.54
C ASP A 375 1.13 12.98 4.06
N GLU A 376 -0.06 13.34 4.47
CA GLU A 376 -0.44 13.48 5.88
C GLU A 376 -0.31 12.17 6.68
N SER A 377 -0.42 11.03 6.02
CA SER A 377 -0.35 9.71 6.65
C SER A 377 1.08 9.23 6.85
N THR A 378 1.96 9.58 5.92
CA THR A 378 3.36 9.14 5.91
C THR A 378 4.34 10.25 6.26
N GLY A 379 3.92 11.52 6.17
CA GLY A 379 4.79 12.69 6.29
C GLY A 379 5.79 12.84 5.13
N ARG A 380 5.64 12.04 4.07
CA ARG A 380 6.56 12.05 2.93
C ARG A 380 6.24 13.17 1.96
N VAL A 381 7.28 13.81 1.45
CA VAL A 381 7.16 14.76 0.34
C VAL A 381 6.88 13.96 -0.94
N MET A 382 5.88 14.39 -1.70
CA MET A 382 5.41 13.76 -2.93
C MET A 382 5.66 14.69 -4.13
N PRO A 383 6.87 14.75 -4.68
CA PRO A 383 7.22 15.74 -5.71
C PRO A 383 6.44 15.55 -7.02
N ASP A 384 5.99 14.33 -7.31
CA ASP A 384 5.27 14.02 -8.55
C ASP A 384 3.74 14.15 -8.42
N ARG A 385 3.23 14.50 -7.24
CA ARG A 385 1.79 14.72 -7.02
C ARG A 385 1.42 16.19 -7.12
N SER A 386 0.23 16.45 -7.63
CA SER A 386 -0.39 17.77 -7.65
C SER A 386 -1.86 17.65 -7.26
N TRP A 387 -2.41 18.69 -6.64
CA TRP A 387 -3.86 18.78 -6.43
C TRP A 387 -4.57 19.06 -7.72
N GLU A 388 -5.77 18.51 -7.84
CA GLU A 388 -6.63 18.63 -9.01
C GLU A 388 -7.34 19.98 -9.08
N ARG A 389 -7.96 20.26 -10.24
CA ARG A 389 -8.89 21.36 -10.48
C ARG A 389 -8.32 22.76 -10.23
N GLY A 390 -7.03 22.96 -10.48
CA GLY A 390 -6.38 24.26 -10.30
C GLY A 390 -5.98 24.60 -8.86
N LEU A 391 -6.25 23.73 -7.88
CA LEU A 391 -5.90 23.99 -6.49
C LEU A 391 -4.39 24.10 -6.30
N HIS A 392 -3.60 23.30 -7.04
CA HIS A 392 -2.13 23.32 -6.95
C HIS A 392 -1.59 24.70 -7.38
N GLN A 393 -2.05 25.19 -8.53
CA GLN A 393 -1.68 26.49 -9.06
C GLN A 393 -2.10 27.64 -8.13
N LEU A 394 -3.26 27.53 -7.49
CA LEU A 394 -3.72 28.49 -6.49
C LEU A 394 -2.81 28.52 -5.24
N ILE A 395 -2.30 27.37 -4.81
CA ILE A 395 -1.35 27.32 -3.70
C ILE A 395 0.03 27.84 -4.13
N GLU A 396 0.49 27.53 -5.35
CA GLU A 396 1.71 28.12 -5.93
C GLU A 396 1.60 29.64 -6.04
N ALA A 397 0.47 30.16 -6.50
CA ALA A 397 0.21 31.60 -6.56
C ALA A 397 0.17 32.24 -5.15
N LYS A 398 -0.45 31.56 -4.18
CA LYS A 398 -0.47 31.98 -2.77
C LYS A 398 0.93 32.09 -2.16
N GLU A 399 1.84 31.17 -2.50
CA GLU A 399 3.21 31.15 -2.00
C GLU A 399 4.19 31.95 -2.88
N GLY A 400 3.72 32.56 -3.98
CA GLY A 400 4.57 33.33 -4.90
C GLY A 400 5.52 32.47 -5.74
N CYS A 401 5.26 31.18 -5.87
CA CYS A 401 6.04 30.26 -6.67
C CYS A 401 5.76 30.41 -8.17
N GLU A 402 6.61 29.81 -9.02
CA GLU A 402 6.28 29.65 -10.43
C GLU A 402 5.10 28.70 -10.57
N LEU A 403 4.10 29.07 -11.40
CA LEU A 403 2.96 28.20 -11.64
C LEU A 403 3.37 26.99 -12.47
N SER A 404 3.04 25.81 -11.96
CA SER A 404 3.14 24.57 -12.73
C SER A 404 2.09 24.55 -13.85
N GLU A 405 2.43 23.91 -14.96
CA GLU A 405 1.52 23.75 -16.10
C GLU A 405 0.25 23.00 -15.65
N ARG A 406 -0.91 23.42 -16.19
CA ARG A 406 -2.18 22.78 -15.90
C ARG A 406 -2.16 21.33 -16.39
N ARG A 407 -2.56 20.43 -15.50
CA ARG A 407 -2.64 18.99 -15.80
C ARG A 407 -4.09 18.64 -16.17
N GLU A 408 -4.29 18.19 -17.39
CA GLU A 408 -5.55 17.62 -17.83
C GLU A 408 -5.56 16.11 -17.57
N THR A 409 -6.58 15.59 -16.91
CA THR A 409 -6.68 14.16 -16.59
C THR A 409 -6.95 13.37 -17.88
N LEU A 410 -5.96 12.58 -18.32
CA LEU A 410 -6.09 11.67 -19.46
C LEU A 410 -6.79 10.37 -19.08
N ALA A 411 -6.44 9.82 -17.94
CA ALA A 411 -6.99 8.56 -17.46
C ALA A 411 -6.96 8.52 -15.92
N ARG A 412 -7.94 7.84 -15.35
CA ARG A 412 -8.06 7.64 -13.91
C ARG A 412 -8.36 6.18 -13.62
N LEU A 413 -7.79 5.64 -12.55
CA LEU A 413 -8.01 4.26 -12.14
C LEU A 413 -7.82 4.13 -10.63
N THR A 414 -8.70 3.38 -9.97
CA THR A 414 -8.48 2.99 -8.57
C THR A 414 -7.68 1.68 -8.49
N TYR A 415 -6.89 1.52 -7.42
CA TYR A 415 -6.18 0.25 -7.17
C TYR A 415 -7.15 -0.94 -7.10
N GLN A 416 -8.35 -0.72 -6.54
CA GLN A 416 -9.38 -1.74 -6.45
C GLN A 416 -9.74 -2.30 -7.83
N ARG A 417 -9.89 -1.45 -8.82
CA ARG A 417 -10.21 -1.86 -10.19
C ARG A 417 -9.01 -2.49 -10.89
N LEU A 418 -7.82 -1.90 -10.77
CA LEU A 418 -6.61 -2.47 -11.36
C LEU A 418 -6.37 -3.91 -10.93
N PHE A 419 -6.35 -4.15 -9.62
CA PHE A 419 -6.04 -5.49 -9.11
C PHE A 419 -7.12 -6.53 -9.39
N ARG A 420 -8.39 -6.12 -9.54
CA ARG A 420 -9.47 -7.02 -9.96
C ARG A 420 -9.32 -7.52 -11.40
N ARG A 421 -8.56 -6.84 -12.23
CA ARG A 421 -8.29 -7.21 -13.63
C ARG A 421 -7.27 -8.34 -13.78
N TYR A 422 -6.52 -8.69 -12.75
CA TYR A 422 -5.66 -9.86 -12.79
C TYR A 422 -6.48 -11.14 -12.98
N LEU A 423 -6.04 -12.04 -13.92
CA LEU A 423 -6.67 -13.35 -14.09
C LEU A 423 -6.59 -14.15 -12.79
N ARG A 424 -5.45 -14.05 -12.09
CA ARG A 424 -5.28 -14.54 -10.73
C ARG A 424 -4.50 -13.53 -9.90
N LEU A 425 -5.09 -13.12 -8.80
CA LEU A 425 -4.50 -12.24 -7.82
C LEU A 425 -4.22 -13.02 -6.53
N ALA A 426 -3.09 -12.76 -5.91
CA ALA A 426 -2.73 -13.23 -4.58
C ALA A 426 -2.05 -12.11 -3.81
N GLY A 427 -1.98 -12.20 -2.51
CA GLY A 427 -1.28 -11.23 -1.69
C GLY A 427 -0.76 -11.84 -0.40
N MET A 428 0.21 -11.18 0.20
CA MET A 428 0.76 -11.56 1.49
C MET A 428 0.99 -10.32 2.36
N THR A 429 0.77 -10.47 3.65
CA THR A 429 0.99 -9.41 4.64
C THR A 429 1.16 -9.99 6.03
N GLY A 430 1.71 -9.21 6.96
CA GLY A 430 1.76 -9.55 8.39
C GLY A 430 0.41 -9.33 9.11
N THR A 431 -0.51 -8.61 8.50
CA THR A 431 -1.71 -8.08 9.17
C THR A 431 -2.89 -7.96 8.21
N ALA A 432 -3.74 -9.00 8.14
CA ALA A 432 -4.92 -8.99 7.26
C ALA A 432 -6.24 -9.22 7.99
N LYS A 433 -6.20 -9.78 9.20
CA LYS A 433 -7.40 -10.24 9.92
C LYS A 433 -8.45 -9.13 10.07
N GLU A 434 -8.03 -7.92 10.41
CA GLU A 434 -8.93 -6.78 10.66
C GLU A 434 -9.67 -6.35 9.40
N VAL A 435 -9.02 -6.44 8.25
CA VAL A 435 -9.53 -6.00 6.93
C VAL A 435 -9.99 -7.15 6.03
N ALA A 436 -10.03 -8.37 6.57
CA ALA A 436 -10.35 -9.58 5.80
C ALA A 436 -11.70 -9.50 5.08
N ARG A 437 -12.71 -8.87 5.69
CA ARG A 437 -14.03 -8.70 5.08
C ARG A 437 -14.01 -7.76 3.89
N GLU A 438 -13.30 -6.63 4.02
CA GLU A 438 -13.16 -5.66 2.94
C GLU A 438 -12.38 -6.27 1.77
N ILE A 439 -11.27 -6.94 2.06
CA ILE A 439 -10.47 -7.64 1.05
C ILE A 439 -11.30 -8.70 0.31
N ALA A 440 -12.10 -9.48 1.04
CA ALA A 440 -12.95 -10.48 0.43
C ALA A 440 -14.04 -9.87 -0.46
N SER A 441 -14.64 -8.76 -0.05
CA SER A 441 -15.71 -8.10 -0.81
C SER A 441 -15.19 -7.31 -2.01
N VAL A 442 -14.07 -6.59 -1.85
CA VAL A 442 -13.52 -5.72 -2.90
C VAL A 442 -12.67 -6.50 -3.89
N TYR A 443 -11.72 -7.30 -3.41
CA TYR A 443 -10.72 -8.00 -4.26
C TYR A 443 -11.07 -9.46 -4.51
N ARG A 444 -12.13 -10.00 -3.88
CA ARG A 444 -12.54 -11.40 -3.95
C ARG A 444 -11.45 -12.38 -3.50
N LEU A 445 -10.63 -11.95 -2.52
CA LEU A 445 -9.56 -12.76 -1.95
C LEU A 445 -9.98 -13.30 -0.58
N ASP A 446 -9.90 -14.62 -0.40
CA ASP A 446 -10.03 -15.24 0.91
C ASP A 446 -8.75 -15.02 1.70
N VAL A 447 -8.86 -14.57 2.96
CA VAL A 447 -7.72 -14.40 3.86
C VAL A 447 -7.46 -15.70 4.60
N VAL A 448 -6.21 -16.17 4.56
CA VAL A 448 -5.78 -17.38 5.27
C VAL A 448 -4.57 -17.06 6.12
N ARG A 449 -4.64 -17.43 7.41
CA ARG A 449 -3.53 -17.28 8.34
C ARG A 449 -2.67 -18.52 8.35
N VAL A 450 -1.36 -18.35 8.22
CA VAL A 450 -0.37 -19.43 8.30
C VAL A 450 0.23 -19.43 9.72
N PRO A 451 0.46 -20.62 10.32
CA PRO A 451 1.08 -20.72 11.65
C PRO A 451 2.53 -20.20 11.64
N LEU A 452 3.02 -19.79 12.79
CA LEU A 452 4.41 -19.41 12.97
C LEU A 452 5.33 -20.64 12.87
N HIS A 453 6.56 -20.42 12.40
CA HIS A 453 7.57 -21.48 12.39
C HIS A 453 8.05 -21.81 13.81
N ARG A 454 8.25 -20.77 14.64
CA ARG A 454 8.62 -20.89 16.06
C ARG A 454 7.63 -20.12 16.93
N PRO A 455 7.42 -20.53 18.19
CA PRO A 455 6.57 -19.78 19.12
C PRO A 455 7.04 -18.33 19.26
N LEU A 456 6.10 -17.42 19.44
CA LEU A 456 6.39 -16.01 19.67
C LEU A 456 6.96 -15.80 21.06
N ALA A 457 8.17 -15.23 21.13
CA ALA A 457 8.87 -14.92 22.40
C ALA A 457 8.78 -13.42 22.76
N ARG A 458 7.91 -12.66 22.10
CA ARG A 458 7.70 -11.23 22.38
C ARG A 458 6.87 -11.03 23.65
N VAL A 459 7.37 -10.16 24.55
CA VAL A 459 6.67 -9.74 25.77
C VAL A 459 5.95 -8.41 25.51
N ASP A 460 4.62 -8.37 25.69
CA ASP A 460 3.82 -7.15 25.66
C ASP A 460 3.74 -6.57 27.09
N ARG A 461 4.33 -5.39 27.31
CA ARG A 461 4.32 -4.68 28.59
C ARG A 461 3.08 -3.85 28.82
N GLY A 462 2.15 -3.86 27.87
CA GLY A 462 0.89 -3.12 27.94
C GLY A 462 1.00 -1.65 27.54
N ALA A 463 0.04 -0.85 28.01
CA ALA A 463 -0.08 0.55 27.66
C ALA A 463 -0.08 1.45 28.88
N ARG A 464 0.69 2.54 28.82
CA ARG A 464 0.72 3.64 29.79
C ARG A 464 0.05 4.87 29.17
N HIS A 465 -0.88 5.48 29.92
CA HIS A 465 -1.68 6.59 29.42
C HIS A 465 -1.41 7.86 30.22
N PHE A 466 -1.09 8.94 29.55
CA PHE A 466 -0.75 10.23 30.12
C PHE A 466 -1.83 11.29 29.80
N ALA A 467 -1.90 12.36 30.59
CA ALA A 467 -2.85 13.44 30.33
C ALA A 467 -2.36 14.33 29.20
N THR A 468 -1.06 14.65 29.20
CA THR A 468 -0.44 15.62 28.29
C THR A 468 0.67 15.00 27.45
N LEU A 469 0.98 15.62 26.30
CA LEU A 469 2.11 15.27 25.46
C LEU A 469 3.46 15.39 26.21
N ALA A 470 3.60 16.43 27.06
CA ALA A 470 4.83 16.63 27.82
C ALA A 470 5.12 15.51 28.82
N GLU A 471 4.08 14.98 29.49
CA GLU A 471 4.20 13.81 30.36
C GLU A 471 4.56 12.55 29.56
N LYS A 472 3.92 12.37 28.39
CA LYS A 472 4.20 11.27 27.47
C LYS A 472 5.66 11.26 27.02
N TRP A 473 6.19 12.40 26.52
CA TRP A 473 7.55 12.47 26.04
C TRP A 473 8.59 12.21 27.12
N ARG A 474 8.34 12.68 28.35
CA ARG A 474 9.19 12.36 29.52
C ARG A 474 9.20 10.85 29.78
N ALA A 475 8.02 10.22 29.81
CA ALA A 475 7.90 8.80 30.06
C ALA A 475 8.52 7.92 28.94
N VAL A 476 8.48 8.38 27.69
CA VAL A 476 9.18 7.73 26.56
C VAL A 476 10.69 7.81 26.79
N ALA A 477 11.22 8.99 27.09
CA ALA A 477 12.65 9.16 27.36
C ALA A 477 13.15 8.35 28.56
N ASP A 478 12.36 8.26 29.65
CA ASP A 478 12.67 7.40 30.80
C ASP A 478 12.72 5.91 30.42
N SER A 479 11.83 5.47 29.54
CA SER A 479 11.84 4.09 29.04
C SER A 479 13.05 3.83 28.14
N VAL A 480 13.37 4.74 27.24
CA VAL A 480 14.55 4.65 26.37
C VAL A 480 15.85 4.57 27.18
N GLU A 481 15.98 5.43 28.21
CA GLU A 481 17.17 5.46 29.08
C GLU A 481 17.38 4.13 29.81
N ARG A 482 16.31 3.56 30.35
CA ARG A 482 16.33 2.26 31.03
C ARG A 482 16.73 1.13 30.09
N GLU A 483 16.09 1.03 28.91
CA GLU A 483 16.32 -0.07 27.98
C GLU A 483 17.67 0.06 27.25
N ALA A 484 17.98 1.24 26.71
CA ALA A 484 19.19 1.43 25.91
C ALA A 484 20.46 1.58 26.76
N ARG A 485 20.43 2.45 27.79
CA ARG A 485 21.59 2.68 28.65
C ARG A 485 21.71 1.68 29.78
N GLY A 486 20.59 1.32 30.43
CA GLY A 486 20.58 0.39 31.55
C GLY A 486 20.80 -1.07 31.13
N GLU A 487 20.03 -1.55 30.16
CA GLU A 487 20.06 -2.95 29.72
C GLU A 487 20.88 -3.17 28.43
N GLY A 488 21.31 -2.10 27.76
CA GLY A 488 22.07 -2.17 26.50
C GLY A 488 21.27 -2.76 25.34
N ARG A 489 19.93 -2.62 25.38
CA ARG A 489 19.04 -3.14 24.35
C ARG A 489 18.82 -2.11 23.25
N PRO A 490 18.66 -2.52 21.99
CA PRO A 490 18.18 -1.62 20.95
C PRO A 490 16.72 -1.20 21.20
N VAL A 491 16.41 0.07 20.93
CA VAL A 491 15.08 0.63 21.11
C VAL A 491 14.60 1.24 19.80
N LEU A 492 13.44 0.81 19.31
CA LEU A 492 12.74 1.38 18.16
C LEU A 492 11.49 2.14 18.64
N ILE A 493 11.40 3.40 18.33
CA ILE A 493 10.30 4.26 18.74
C ILE A 493 9.49 4.63 17.50
N GLY A 494 8.21 4.23 17.47
CA GLY A 494 7.29 4.57 16.41
C GLY A 494 6.52 5.85 16.72
N THR A 495 6.62 6.85 15.84
CA THR A 495 5.85 8.09 15.87
C THR A 495 4.90 8.16 14.68
N ARG A 496 3.81 8.93 14.77
CA ARG A 496 2.82 9.02 13.71
C ARG A 496 3.13 10.12 12.68
N SER A 497 3.73 11.19 13.09
CA SER A 497 4.04 12.35 12.24
C SER A 497 5.51 12.74 12.31
N VAL A 498 5.98 13.48 11.29
CA VAL A 498 7.32 14.08 11.29
C VAL A 498 7.48 15.01 12.48
N ARG A 499 6.48 15.86 12.76
CA ARG A 499 6.46 16.77 13.92
C ARG A 499 6.66 16.01 15.24
N ALA A 500 5.91 14.93 15.47
CA ALA A 500 6.05 14.12 16.67
C ALA A 500 7.45 13.48 16.79
N SER A 501 8.06 13.10 15.66
CA SER A 501 9.42 12.54 15.64
C SER A 501 10.48 13.61 15.95
N GLU A 502 10.31 14.84 15.47
CA GLU A 502 11.19 15.99 15.76
C GLU A 502 11.05 16.46 17.22
N GLU A 503 9.83 16.56 17.74
CA GLU A 503 9.57 16.87 19.16
C GLU A 503 10.24 15.84 20.09
N LEU A 504 10.07 14.56 19.82
CA LEU A 504 10.71 13.50 20.60
C LEU A 504 12.24 13.57 20.46
N SER A 505 12.76 13.78 19.27
CA SER A 505 14.20 13.93 19.02
C SER A 505 14.80 15.06 19.86
N ALA A 506 14.14 16.20 19.94
CA ALA A 506 14.56 17.31 20.80
C ALA A 506 14.61 16.92 22.28
N VAL A 507 13.61 16.18 22.78
CA VAL A 507 13.56 15.70 24.18
C VAL A 507 14.70 14.70 24.47
N LEU A 508 14.98 13.77 23.54
CA LEU A 508 16.08 12.79 23.68
C LEU A 508 17.44 13.50 23.66
N ALA A 509 17.64 14.48 22.76
CA ALA A 509 18.85 15.28 22.68
C ALA A 509 19.10 16.10 23.96
N GLN A 510 18.07 16.72 24.55
CA GLN A 510 18.16 17.42 25.84
C GLN A 510 18.62 16.50 26.99
N ARG A 511 18.31 15.20 26.92
CA ARG A 511 18.79 14.20 27.88
C ARG A 511 20.12 13.56 27.49
N GLY A 512 20.75 14.03 26.41
CA GLY A 512 22.01 13.48 25.91
C GLY A 512 21.89 12.02 25.42
N ILE A 513 20.70 11.58 24.99
CA ILE A 513 20.49 10.26 24.42
C ILE A 513 20.77 10.31 22.93
N GLU A 514 21.84 9.63 22.52
CA GLU A 514 22.19 9.47 21.11
C GLU A 514 21.14 8.64 20.38
N HIS A 515 20.62 9.13 19.25
CA HIS A 515 19.56 8.45 18.49
C HIS A 515 19.64 8.76 17.01
N ALA A 516 19.13 7.83 16.19
CA ALA A 516 18.93 8.04 14.77
C ALA A 516 17.46 8.44 14.51
N LEU A 517 17.26 9.45 13.66
CA LEU A 517 15.93 9.91 13.27
C LEU A 517 15.65 9.50 11.83
N LEU A 518 14.61 8.68 11.64
CA LEU A 518 14.07 8.27 10.34
C LEU A 518 12.75 8.98 10.10
N ASN A 519 12.78 9.97 9.25
CA ASN A 519 11.59 10.68 8.79
C ASN A 519 11.62 10.80 7.27
N ALA A 520 10.50 11.22 6.66
CA ALA A 520 10.32 11.34 5.22
C ALA A 520 11.33 12.27 4.50
N LYS A 521 12.19 12.98 5.22
CA LYS A 521 13.21 13.86 4.66
C LYS A 521 14.51 13.13 4.26
N GLN A 522 14.64 11.82 4.53
CA GLN A 522 15.90 11.07 4.42
C GLN A 522 15.78 9.72 3.68
N ASP A 523 15.00 9.65 2.62
CA ASP A 523 14.63 8.39 1.93
C ASP A 523 15.81 7.48 1.49
N GLN A 524 16.96 8.02 1.10
CA GLN A 524 18.09 7.23 0.58
C GLN A 524 18.90 6.50 1.65
N ALA A 525 18.91 6.99 2.89
CA ALA A 525 19.65 6.39 3.99
C ALA A 525 18.80 5.47 4.89
N GLU A 526 17.50 5.34 4.57
CA GLU A 526 16.51 4.67 5.43
C GLU A 526 16.84 3.20 5.69
N ALA A 527 17.22 2.46 4.66
CA ALA A 527 17.52 1.04 4.78
C ALA A 527 18.77 0.75 5.61
N ASP A 528 19.82 1.57 5.47
CA ASP A 528 21.08 1.42 6.20
C ASP A 528 20.89 1.75 7.69
N VAL A 529 20.15 2.81 7.99
CA VAL A 529 19.85 3.18 9.39
C VAL A 529 19.00 2.11 10.08
N ILE A 530 18.05 1.51 9.35
CA ILE A 530 17.21 0.43 9.90
C ILE A 530 18.02 -0.86 10.09
N ALA A 531 18.95 -1.15 9.20
CA ALA A 531 19.84 -2.30 9.37
C ALA A 531 20.63 -2.21 10.69
N LEU A 532 21.04 -1.00 11.07
CA LEU A 532 21.76 -0.73 12.31
C LEU A 532 20.85 -0.62 13.55
N ALA A 533 19.53 -0.51 13.37
CA ALA A 533 18.58 -0.35 14.49
C ALA A 533 18.51 -1.54 15.45
N GLY A 534 19.09 -2.69 15.09
CA GLY A 534 19.17 -3.88 15.92
C GLY A 534 20.46 -4.01 16.75
N GLU A 535 21.39 -3.07 16.66
CA GLU A 535 22.63 -3.09 17.41
C GLU A 535 22.42 -2.71 18.89
N ALA A 536 23.29 -3.23 19.77
CA ALA A 536 23.19 -3.03 21.21
C ALA A 536 23.20 -1.54 21.58
N GLY A 537 22.23 -1.10 22.41
CA GLY A 537 22.11 0.27 22.89
C GLY A 537 21.69 1.29 21.85
N ARG A 538 21.43 0.89 20.60
CA ARG A 538 20.98 1.79 19.52
C ARG A 538 19.56 2.28 19.77
N VAL A 539 19.34 3.57 19.62
CA VAL A 539 18.01 4.20 19.69
C VAL A 539 17.63 4.72 18.32
N THR A 540 16.47 4.30 17.82
CA THR A 540 15.97 4.74 16.50
C THR A 540 14.55 5.28 16.64
N VAL A 541 14.33 6.53 16.24
CA VAL A 541 13.01 7.15 16.12
C VAL A 541 12.58 7.07 14.68
N ALA A 542 11.45 6.43 14.41
CA ALA A 542 10.96 6.21 13.05
C ALA A 542 9.50 6.66 12.92
N THR A 543 9.15 7.33 11.82
CA THR A 543 7.75 7.51 11.46
C THR A 543 7.15 6.17 11.01
N ASN A 544 5.83 6.04 11.12
CA ASN A 544 5.08 4.79 10.96
C ASN A 544 5.46 3.94 9.74
N MET A 545 5.77 4.58 8.62
CA MET A 545 6.06 3.90 7.35
C MET A 545 7.56 3.70 7.10
N ALA A 546 8.42 4.31 7.91
CA ALA A 546 9.86 4.16 7.76
C ALA A 546 10.30 2.72 8.02
N GLY A 547 11.11 2.17 7.10
CA GLY A 547 11.64 0.82 7.17
C GLY A 547 10.63 -0.30 6.94
N ARG A 548 9.43 -0.03 6.41
CA ARG A 548 8.50 -1.09 6.05
C ARG A 548 9.09 -2.01 4.99
N GLY A 549 8.93 -3.32 5.17
CA GLY A 549 9.54 -4.32 4.29
C GLY A 549 11.03 -4.58 4.54
N THR A 550 11.70 -3.80 5.43
CA THR A 550 13.09 -4.03 5.82
C THR A 550 13.15 -4.81 7.13
N ASP A 551 14.04 -5.80 7.17
CA ASP A 551 14.26 -6.63 8.37
C ASP A 551 15.31 -5.98 9.28
N ILE A 552 15.02 -5.95 10.59
CA ILE A 552 15.96 -5.48 11.62
C ILE A 552 16.70 -6.71 12.14
N ARG A 553 17.98 -6.81 11.82
CA ARG A 553 18.84 -7.89 12.30
C ARG A 553 19.40 -7.51 13.67
N LEU A 554 19.28 -8.41 14.63
CA LEU A 554 19.81 -8.20 15.97
C LEU A 554 21.31 -8.42 15.97
N GLY A 555 22.04 -7.48 16.59
CA GLY A 555 23.48 -7.59 16.83
C GLY A 555 23.83 -8.74 17.79
N ALA A 556 25.12 -9.07 17.87
CA ALA A 556 25.61 -10.11 18.76
C ALA A 556 25.28 -9.79 20.24
N GLY A 557 24.78 -10.79 20.99
CA GLY A 557 24.44 -10.66 22.40
C GLY A 557 23.18 -9.84 22.72
N VAL A 558 22.43 -9.37 21.70
CA VAL A 558 21.19 -8.59 21.88
C VAL A 558 20.01 -9.50 22.27
N VAL A 559 19.96 -10.71 21.72
CA VAL A 559 18.89 -11.68 22.02
C VAL A 559 18.92 -12.07 23.50
N GLU A 560 20.10 -12.28 24.05
CA GLU A 560 20.33 -12.64 25.47
C GLU A 560 19.94 -11.51 26.42
N ARG A 561 20.02 -10.25 25.97
CA ARG A 561 19.58 -9.06 26.71
C ARG A 561 18.07 -8.80 26.61
N GLY A 562 17.30 -9.67 25.94
CA GLY A 562 15.87 -9.54 25.76
C GLY A 562 15.45 -8.94 24.41
N GLY A 563 16.39 -8.80 23.46
CA GLY A 563 16.13 -8.41 22.08
C GLY A 563 15.70 -6.96 21.88
N LEU A 564 15.12 -6.65 20.73
CA LEU A 564 14.63 -5.31 20.39
C LEU A 564 13.44 -4.90 21.26
N HIS A 565 13.50 -3.69 21.82
CA HIS A 565 12.37 -3.05 22.49
C HIS A 565 11.67 -2.05 21.58
N VAL A 566 10.34 -2.16 21.46
CA VAL A 566 9.52 -1.31 20.57
C VAL A 566 8.56 -0.47 21.39
N ILE A 567 8.61 0.84 21.19
CA ILE A 567 7.71 1.82 21.84
C ILE A 567 6.77 2.42 20.80
N LEU A 568 5.46 2.28 21.02
CA LEU A 568 4.42 2.99 20.29
C LEU A 568 4.07 4.28 21.04
N THR A 569 4.23 5.45 20.41
CA THR A 569 4.00 6.74 21.08
C THR A 569 2.60 7.32 20.82
N GLU A 570 1.89 6.79 19.83
CA GLU A 570 0.52 7.17 19.50
C GLU A 570 -0.18 6.01 18.80
N TYR A 571 -1.46 5.76 19.09
CA TYR A 571 -2.23 4.75 18.37
C TYR A 571 -2.50 5.22 16.93
N HIS A 572 -2.37 4.29 15.99
CA HIS A 572 -2.68 4.54 14.59
C HIS A 572 -4.20 4.45 14.33
N ASP A 573 -4.61 4.88 13.14
CA ASP A 573 -6.00 4.80 12.67
C ASP A 573 -6.56 3.37 12.67
N SER A 574 -5.68 2.37 12.65
CA SER A 574 -6.05 0.96 12.67
C SER A 574 -5.17 0.16 13.62
N ARG A 575 -5.81 -0.75 14.37
CA ARG A 575 -5.10 -1.74 15.21
C ARG A 575 -4.11 -2.60 14.42
N ARG A 576 -4.37 -2.79 13.14
CA ARG A 576 -3.49 -3.48 12.21
C ARG A 576 -2.10 -2.83 12.15
N ILE A 577 -2.05 -1.52 12.03
CA ILE A 577 -0.80 -0.76 11.93
C ILE A 577 -0.02 -0.82 13.25
N ASP A 578 -0.70 -0.73 14.40
CA ASP A 578 -0.06 -0.94 15.71
C ASP A 578 0.60 -2.33 15.78
N ARG A 579 -0.11 -3.38 15.30
CA ARG A 579 0.46 -4.75 15.22
C ARG A 579 1.69 -4.85 14.32
N GLN A 580 1.73 -4.09 13.22
CA GLN A 580 2.91 -4.06 12.33
C GLN A 580 4.12 -3.47 13.04
N LEU A 581 3.94 -2.36 13.77
CA LEU A 581 5.00 -1.76 14.55
C LEU A 581 5.51 -2.73 15.62
N PHE A 582 4.62 -3.29 16.43
CA PHE A 582 4.99 -4.30 17.43
C PHE A 582 5.60 -5.58 16.81
N GLY A 583 5.22 -5.91 15.57
CA GLY A 583 5.81 -7.01 14.80
C GLY A 583 7.27 -6.77 14.37
N ARG A 584 7.84 -5.61 14.67
CA ARG A 584 9.27 -5.34 14.44
C ARG A 584 10.17 -6.09 15.42
N CYS A 585 9.69 -6.40 16.62
CA CYS A 585 10.43 -7.20 17.64
C CYS A 585 9.85 -8.61 17.78
N GLY A 586 10.64 -9.50 18.34
CA GLY A 586 10.27 -10.89 18.61
C GLY A 586 10.03 -11.69 17.33
N ARG A 587 10.93 -11.61 16.35
CA ARG A 587 10.84 -12.29 15.05
C ARG A 587 11.52 -13.65 15.14
N GLN A 588 11.01 -14.64 14.39
CA GLN A 588 11.60 -15.98 14.24
C GLN A 588 11.91 -16.70 15.59
N GLY A 589 11.13 -16.36 16.62
CA GLY A 589 11.32 -16.91 17.97
C GLY A 589 12.37 -16.18 18.83
N ASP A 590 12.96 -15.10 18.34
CA ASP A 590 13.87 -14.25 19.13
C ASP A 590 13.11 -13.54 20.25
N ALA A 591 13.81 -13.24 21.34
CA ALA A 591 13.30 -12.40 22.40
C ALA A 591 13.01 -10.96 21.87
N GLY A 592 12.05 -10.30 22.49
CA GLY A 592 11.73 -8.91 22.19
C GLY A 592 10.65 -8.41 23.14
N SER A 593 10.48 -7.11 23.24
CA SER A 593 9.40 -6.54 24.03
C SER A 593 8.79 -5.31 23.35
N CYS A 594 7.53 -5.02 23.69
CA CYS A 594 6.84 -3.84 23.19
C CYS A 594 5.99 -3.20 24.29
N GLU A 595 5.80 -1.88 24.19
CA GLU A 595 4.89 -1.13 25.04
C GLU A 595 4.24 0.03 24.24
N ALA A 596 3.11 0.52 24.72
CA ALA A 596 2.49 1.74 24.24
C ALA A 596 2.58 2.84 25.30
N ILE A 597 3.04 4.03 24.94
CA ILE A 597 3.14 5.21 25.78
C ILE A 597 2.40 6.34 25.09
N VAL A 598 1.14 6.58 25.48
CA VAL A 598 0.21 7.43 24.74
C VAL A 598 -0.39 8.53 25.61
N SER A 599 -0.86 9.61 24.98
CA SER A 599 -1.50 10.75 25.65
C SER A 599 -2.96 10.88 25.24
N LEU A 600 -3.78 11.49 26.10
CA LEU A 600 -5.14 11.91 25.75
C LEU A 600 -5.16 13.07 24.74
N GLU A 601 -4.04 13.78 24.58
CA GLU A 601 -3.87 14.86 23.59
C GLU A 601 -3.42 14.35 22.21
N ASP A 602 -3.19 13.05 22.05
CA ASP A 602 -2.80 12.47 20.77
C ASP A 602 -3.90 12.67 19.71
N ASP A 603 -3.48 12.95 18.47
CA ASP A 603 -4.38 13.28 17.36
C ASP A 603 -5.45 12.21 17.12
N THR A 604 -5.10 10.94 17.25
CA THR A 604 -6.06 9.83 17.11
C THR A 604 -7.26 9.98 18.03
N PHE A 605 -7.06 10.40 19.26
CA PHE A 605 -8.14 10.63 20.22
C PHE A 605 -8.85 11.95 19.98
N ALA A 606 -8.10 13.01 19.72
CA ALA A 606 -8.64 14.35 19.50
C ALA A 606 -9.55 14.42 18.26
N VAL A 607 -9.17 13.75 17.19
CA VAL A 607 -9.90 13.77 15.91
C VAL A 607 -11.08 12.79 15.90
N TYR A 608 -10.87 11.54 16.35
CA TYR A 608 -11.86 10.49 16.15
C TYR A 608 -12.77 10.22 17.35
N ALA A 609 -12.40 10.67 18.57
CA ALA A 609 -13.19 10.46 19.77
C ALA A 609 -13.25 11.70 20.71
N PRO A 610 -13.44 12.95 20.22
CA PRO A 610 -13.27 14.18 21.01
C PRO A 610 -14.24 14.28 22.20
N ARG A 611 -15.46 13.75 22.08
CA ARG A 611 -16.44 13.74 23.18
C ARG A 611 -16.03 12.76 24.28
N ALA A 612 -15.58 11.56 23.90
CA ALA A 612 -15.14 10.53 24.83
C ALA A 612 -13.84 10.95 25.55
N VAL A 613 -12.89 11.58 24.84
CA VAL A 613 -11.68 12.14 25.44
C VAL A 613 -11.99 13.16 26.52
N ARG A 614 -12.87 14.12 26.23
CA ARG A 614 -13.29 15.14 27.22
C ARG A 614 -13.93 14.51 28.48
N LEU A 615 -14.72 13.45 28.31
CA LEU A 615 -15.29 12.71 29.42
C LEU A 615 -14.21 12.00 30.26
N VAL A 616 -13.29 11.30 29.60
CA VAL A 616 -12.18 10.59 30.26
C VAL A 616 -11.24 11.57 30.97
N ALA A 617 -10.93 12.73 30.36
CA ALA A 617 -10.13 13.77 30.96
C ALA A 617 -10.79 14.33 32.24
N ARG A 618 -12.12 14.60 32.23
CA ARG A 618 -12.87 15.01 33.42
C ARG A 618 -12.86 13.95 34.52
N LEU A 619 -13.03 12.67 34.15
CA LEU A 619 -12.97 11.57 35.11
C LEU A 619 -11.59 11.44 35.76
N ARG A 620 -10.53 11.67 34.96
CA ARG A 620 -9.14 11.65 35.42
C ARG A 620 -8.83 12.82 36.36
N ALA A 621 -9.35 14.01 36.09
CA ALA A 621 -9.17 15.17 36.95
C ALA A 621 -9.73 14.94 38.40
N ASN A 622 -10.75 14.10 38.50
CA ASN A 622 -11.38 13.76 39.79
C ASN A 622 -10.76 12.51 40.45
N ARG A 623 -9.85 11.78 39.79
CA ARG A 623 -9.24 10.55 40.30
C ARG A 623 -7.76 10.50 39.91
N ARG A 624 -6.91 10.03 40.84
CA ARG A 624 -5.44 9.88 40.56
C ARG A 624 -5.10 8.87 39.43
N SER A 625 -5.95 7.87 39.25
CA SER A 625 -5.82 6.90 38.16
C SER A 625 -7.19 6.36 37.74
N LEU A 626 -7.35 6.07 36.45
CA LEU A 626 -8.54 5.39 35.91
C LEU A 626 -8.22 3.93 35.60
N PRO A 627 -9.18 3.01 35.69
CA PRO A 627 -9.01 1.63 35.26
C PRO A 627 -8.57 1.55 33.80
N GLY A 628 -7.60 0.65 33.50
CA GLY A 628 -7.08 0.46 32.14
C GLY A 628 -8.15 0.14 31.08
N GLY A 629 -9.28 -0.49 31.51
CA GLY A 629 -10.41 -0.79 30.63
C GLY A 629 -11.07 0.46 30.03
N ILE A 630 -11.05 1.62 30.70
CA ILE A 630 -11.58 2.89 30.17
C ILE A 630 -10.73 3.36 28.98
N TYR A 631 -9.42 3.30 29.12
CA TYR A 631 -8.50 3.67 28.04
C TYR A 631 -8.55 2.67 26.88
N ALA A 632 -8.69 1.38 27.19
CA ALA A 632 -8.89 0.35 26.16
C ALA A 632 -10.20 0.60 25.38
N GLY A 633 -11.29 0.97 26.06
CA GLY A 633 -12.54 1.36 25.42
C GLY A 633 -12.40 2.61 24.53
N LEU A 634 -11.70 3.63 25.03
CA LEU A 634 -11.42 4.85 24.26
C LEU A 634 -10.62 4.54 22.98
N ARG A 635 -9.57 3.72 23.08
CA ARG A 635 -8.79 3.25 21.92
C ARG A 635 -9.68 2.55 20.90
N VAL A 636 -10.49 1.58 21.33
CA VAL A 636 -11.38 0.83 20.43
C VAL A 636 -12.34 1.76 19.72
N LEU A 637 -12.94 2.73 20.43
CA LEU A 637 -13.87 3.70 19.86
C LEU A 637 -13.17 4.58 18.81
N ALA A 638 -12.00 5.14 19.14
CA ALA A 638 -11.25 6.02 18.24
C ALA A 638 -10.79 5.28 16.97
N GLN A 639 -10.19 4.10 17.12
CA GLN A 639 -9.74 3.30 15.98
C GLN A 639 -10.92 2.80 15.12
N PHE A 640 -12.03 2.41 15.70
CA PHE A 640 -13.22 2.04 14.96
C PHE A 640 -13.76 3.21 14.13
N ALA A 641 -13.85 4.41 14.70
CA ALA A 641 -14.30 5.61 13.98
C ALA A 641 -13.34 5.95 12.82
N ALA A 642 -12.03 5.87 13.03
CA ALA A 642 -11.01 6.09 12.01
C ALA A 642 -11.10 5.07 10.86
N GLU A 643 -11.22 3.78 11.18
CA GLU A 643 -11.38 2.70 10.20
C GLU A 643 -12.66 2.86 9.37
N GLN A 644 -13.80 3.18 10.01
CA GLN A 644 -15.07 3.41 9.30
C GLN A 644 -14.97 4.58 8.32
N ARG A 645 -14.36 5.69 8.74
CA ARG A 645 -14.15 6.84 7.86
C ARG A 645 -13.27 6.50 6.67
N SER A 646 -12.19 5.77 6.91
CA SER A 646 -11.28 5.32 5.85
C SER A 646 -11.95 4.34 4.87
N ALA A 647 -12.73 3.38 5.38
CA ALA A 647 -13.49 2.44 4.56
C ALA A 647 -14.54 3.15 3.70
N TYR A 648 -15.25 4.13 4.30
CA TYR A 648 -16.22 4.95 3.56
C TYR A 648 -15.55 5.71 2.40
N ALA A 649 -14.42 6.35 2.63
CA ALA A 649 -13.69 7.08 1.60
C ALA A 649 -13.27 6.15 0.43
N ARG A 650 -12.78 4.93 0.72
CA ARG A 650 -12.44 3.94 -0.32
C ARG A 650 -13.64 3.50 -1.15
N VAL A 651 -14.80 3.28 -0.49
CA VAL A 651 -16.03 2.91 -1.20
C VAL A 651 -16.53 4.05 -2.08
N GLN A 652 -16.45 5.30 -1.62
CA GLN A 652 -16.86 6.46 -2.41
C GLN A 652 -15.96 6.64 -3.64
N ASN A 653 -14.65 6.48 -3.48
CA ASN A 653 -13.70 6.56 -4.60
C ASN A 653 -13.97 5.48 -5.66
N LEU A 654 -14.25 4.25 -5.23
CA LEU A 654 -14.59 3.17 -6.16
C LEU A 654 -15.90 3.46 -6.91
N LYS A 655 -16.94 3.94 -6.22
CA LYS A 655 -18.21 4.31 -6.85
C LYS A 655 -18.06 5.47 -7.81
N LEU A 656 -17.25 6.48 -7.46
CA LEU A 656 -16.98 7.62 -8.34
C LEU A 656 -16.27 7.16 -9.62
N ASP A 657 -15.30 6.30 -9.50
CA ASP A 657 -14.54 5.74 -10.62
C ASP A 657 -15.45 4.93 -11.57
N GLN A 658 -16.36 4.11 -11.03
CA GLN A 658 -17.36 3.38 -11.80
C GLN A 658 -18.33 4.31 -12.54
N ARG A 659 -18.86 5.33 -11.87
CA ARG A 659 -19.77 6.30 -12.49
C ARG A 659 -19.13 7.11 -13.62
N LEU A 660 -17.87 7.51 -13.44
CA LEU A 660 -17.13 8.22 -14.48
C LEU A 660 -16.96 7.36 -15.73
N GLU A 661 -16.73 6.07 -15.58
CA GLU A 661 -16.63 5.15 -16.71
C GLU A 661 -17.97 4.96 -17.42
N GLU A 662 -19.08 4.81 -16.67
CA GLU A 662 -20.43 4.74 -17.26
C GLU A 662 -20.74 5.99 -18.10
N VAL A 663 -20.40 7.18 -17.59
CA VAL A 663 -20.58 8.45 -18.31
C VAL A 663 -19.69 8.50 -19.56
N LEU A 664 -18.45 8.07 -19.47
CA LEU A 664 -17.52 8.00 -20.59
C LEU A 664 -17.96 6.95 -21.62
N ALA A 665 -18.47 5.80 -21.19
CA ALA A 665 -19.02 4.78 -22.06
C ALA A 665 -20.23 5.28 -22.85
N PHE A 666 -21.14 6.02 -22.19
CA PHE A 666 -22.29 6.64 -22.84
C PHE A 666 -21.87 7.69 -23.91
N SER A 667 -20.78 8.42 -23.68
CA SER A 667 -20.22 9.36 -24.67
C SER A 667 -19.41 8.70 -25.79
N GLY A 668 -19.38 7.36 -25.87
CA GLY A 668 -18.54 6.61 -26.81
C GLY A 668 -17.04 6.65 -26.50
N ARG A 669 -16.67 7.10 -25.30
CA ARG A 669 -15.29 7.16 -24.78
C ARG A 669 -15.00 6.08 -23.73
N GLY A 670 -15.98 5.23 -23.44
CA GLY A 670 -15.80 4.08 -22.55
C GLY A 670 -15.07 2.89 -23.22
N GLU A 671 -14.72 1.87 -22.41
CA GLU A 671 -13.97 0.67 -22.81
C GLU A 671 -14.45 0.01 -24.10
#